data_d242ebc471c15d1326e4c56f32c7ac31
#
_entry.id   d242ebc471c15d1326e4c56f32c7ac31
#
_cell.length_a   1.000
_cell.length_b   1.000
_cell.length_c   1.000
_cell.angle_alpha   90.00
_cell.angle_beta   90.00
_cell.angle_gamma   90.00
#
_symmetry.space_group_name_H-M   'P 1'
#
loop_
_entity.id
_entity.type
_entity.pdbx_description
1 polymer ?
#
loop_
_entity_poly.entity_id
_entity_poly.type
_entity_poly.pdbx_seq_one_letter_code
_entity_poly.pdbx_strand_id
1 'polypeptide(L)'
;MLALLLVTVVTSAWAQEPATTYTVKMKAGTEDATSWQGKAGEGEYQALPLEGVAAGTAVSVKYSGTKLVKSIKAKKVEPVTLATPLTVEALTDGTITVTKAKTDMQYSLNGAAKTSDGIASITVKAGDKVAFYGNGTTITSYDRTQIGGSGDGFQCKVYGNVMSLLDEENFATATELTAASTFNMLFYGNTALTDASSLLLPATTMEEKCYQEMFSGCTALTAAPKLPATTMASNCYSSMFRGCTSLTVAPELPATDLTMANKCYGYMFQNCSGLTEVPNLPATELTSDCYYMMFKGCTGLTALPADLLPATKLFVGCYNSMFSGCTGLTAIPDKFLPATTVAKECYGYMFDGCTGLTDIPADLLPATTMANECYYKMFNGCTGLTAIPDNFLPAKELTESCYYRMFGGCSGLTALPDNLLPASTLAESCYYGMFDGCTGLTALPATLLPATTMVKSCYTYMFRDCSGLTALPATLLPAQTLAESCYSNLFNNCTGLTALPAGLLNATELANSCYTCMFYKCSGLTALPDNLLPAQTLAEKCYYQMFLGCSGLTALPATMLPATVLATECYSGMFWDCTGLTELSGNLLPAQTLADNCYYQMFNNCSGLTALPATLLPATTMAKSCYQQMFKSCTGLTAVPDGFLPASNLGNNCYMSMFQECSGLTTVPAGLLPAPTLANNCYAQMFIGCTQLTAAPLLPATSLVSGCYGQMFRNCYKLASVTCLATTNVTNINLRDWLKDAGTEADSPKLYVVTSMTGTDWKSGVFTVTEAPSN
;
A
#
# COMPACT_ATOMS: atom_id res chain seq x y z
N MET A 1 47.09 -31.08 27.49
CA MET A 1 48.46 -30.64 27.18
C MET A 1 48.34 -29.45 26.24
N LEU A 2 48.59 -28.25 26.74
CA LEU A 2 48.55 -27.03 25.94
C LEU A 2 49.85 -26.95 25.11
N ALA A 3 49.74 -27.15 23.79
CA ALA A 3 50.92 -26.96 22.92
C ALA A 3 50.99 -25.48 22.56
N LEU A 4 51.92 -24.77 23.14
CA LEU A 4 52.30 -23.40 22.75
C LEU A 4 53.29 -23.54 21.60
N LEU A 5 52.91 -23.19 20.38
CA LEU A 5 53.82 -23.16 19.24
C LEU A 5 54.18 -21.70 18.93
N LEU A 6 55.47 -21.40 19.08
CA LEU A 6 56.05 -20.07 18.73
C LEU A 6 56.39 -20.10 17.23
N VAL A 7 55.68 -19.33 16.42
CA VAL A 7 56.05 -19.13 15.01
C VAL A 7 56.69 -17.76 14.88
N THR A 8 58.03 -17.76 14.72
CA THR A 8 58.77 -16.52 14.45
C THR A 8 58.77 -16.29 12.94
N VAL A 9 58.16 -15.21 12.49
CA VAL A 9 58.30 -14.75 11.11
C VAL A 9 59.58 -13.94 11.00
N VAL A 10 60.70 -14.58 10.61
CA VAL A 10 61.95 -13.92 10.37
C VAL A 10 61.98 -13.39 8.93
N THR A 11 61.91 -12.08 8.74
CA THR A 11 62.25 -11.44 7.47
C THR A 11 63.70 -10.94 7.56
N SER A 12 64.61 -11.44 6.68
CA SER A 12 65.97 -10.95 6.53
C SER A 12 65.92 -9.49 6.05
N ALA A 13 66.53 -8.61 6.83
CA ALA A 13 66.64 -7.18 6.56
C ALA A 13 67.56 -6.91 5.34
N TRP A 14 67.03 -6.23 4.35
CA TRP A 14 67.77 -5.35 3.43
C TRP A 14 66.87 -4.20 3.00
N ALA A 15 67.32 -2.95 3.25
CA ALA A 15 66.79 -1.65 2.88
C ALA A 15 65.55 -1.13 3.64
N GLN A 16 65.59 0.10 4.07
CA GLN A 16 64.52 0.90 4.67
C GLN A 16 63.40 1.10 3.68
N GLU A 17 62.34 0.32 3.87
CA GLU A 17 61.02 0.58 3.29
C GLU A 17 60.02 0.89 4.41
N PRO A 18 58.92 1.64 4.15
CA PRO A 18 57.92 1.98 5.17
C PRO A 18 57.31 0.76 5.80
N ALA A 19 56.93 0.85 7.07
CA ALA A 19 56.45 -0.25 7.91
C ALA A 19 55.38 -1.12 7.18
N THR A 20 55.80 -2.30 6.73
CA THR A 20 54.93 -3.27 6.09
C THR A 20 54.17 -4.04 7.17
N THR A 21 52.87 -4.03 7.13
CA THR A 21 52.00 -4.81 8.03
C THR A 21 51.51 -6.08 7.34
N TYR A 22 51.30 -7.13 8.12
CA TYR A 22 50.89 -8.44 7.65
C TYR A 22 49.56 -8.83 8.31
N THR A 23 48.73 -9.58 7.59
CA THR A 23 47.58 -10.27 8.15
C THR A 23 47.92 -11.72 8.40
N VAL A 24 47.79 -12.17 9.65
CA VAL A 24 48.03 -13.58 10.02
C VAL A 24 46.71 -14.31 10.05
N LYS A 25 46.46 -15.19 9.06
CA LYS A 25 45.24 -16.01 8.92
C LYS A 25 45.59 -17.48 9.09
N MET A 26 44.66 -18.24 9.69
CA MET A 26 44.74 -19.71 9.67
C MET A 26 43.83 -20.24 8.55
N LYS A 27 44.36 -21.09 7.70
CA LYS A 27 43.55 -21.90 6.78
C LYS A 27 43.15 -23.18 7.50
N ALA A 28 42.05 -23.14 8.25
CA ALA A 28 41.48 -24.33 8.84
C ALA A 28 40.66 -25.09 7.76
N GLY A 29 40.74 -26.42 7.73
CA GLY A 29 39.70 -27.23 7.07
C GLY A 29 38.35 -26.98 7.77
N THR A 30 37.26 -27.32 7.15
CA THR A 30 35.86 -26.97 7.41
C THR A 30 35.32 -27.04 8.85
N GLU A 31 36.11 -27.27 9.87
CA GLU A 31 35.73 -27.36 11.27
C GLU A 31 36.74 -26.61 12.16
N ASP A 32 36.25 -25.73 13.06
CA ASP A 32 36.97 -25.10 14.18
C ASP A 32 37.86 -23.88 13.92
N ALA A 33 37.49 -22.92 13.06
CA ALA A 33 38.15 -21.61 13.00
C ALA A 33 38.13 -20.87 14.36
N THR A 34 37.08 -21.08 15.14
CA THR A 34 36.88 -20.47 16.48
C THR A 34 37.80 -21.03 17.56
N SER A 35 38.44 -22.19 17.34
CA SER A 35 39.39 -22.81 18.29
C SER A 35 40.79 -22.22 18.23
N TRP A 36 41.08 -21.30 17.31
CA TRP A 36 42.36 -20.69 17.12
C TRP A 36 42.36 -19.22 17.55
N GLN A 37 43.33 -18.86 18.38
CA GLN A 37 43.60 -17.49 18.77
C GLN A 37 45.08 -17.18 18.47
N GLY A 38 45.34 -15.90 18.13
CA GLY A 38 46.67 -15.39 17.90
C GLY A 38 46.95 -14.17 18.76
N LYS A 39 48.25 -13.92 19.06
CA LYS A 39 48.70 -12.65 19.58
C LYS A 39 49.96 -12.20 18.83
N ALA A 40 50.11 -10.90 18.61
CA ALA A 40 51.28 -10.27 18.03
C ALA A 40 52.13 -9.62 19.14
N GLY A 41 53.40 -9.95 19.21
CA GLY A 41 54.28 -9.45 20.26
C GLY A 41 53.81 -9.80 21.67
N GLU A 42 53.80 -8.81 22.54
CA GLU A 42 53.33 -8.93 23.95
C GLU A 42 51.82 -8.67 24.10
N GLY A 43 51.06 -8.55 23.00
CA GLY A 43 49.62 -8.35 23.03
C GLY A 43 48.87 -9.53 23.64
N GLU A 44 47.53 -9.40 23.77
CA GLU A 44 46.64 -10.47 24.24
C GLU A 44 46.23 -11.42 23.11
N TYR A 45 45.81 -12.63 23.45
CA TYR A 45 45.29 -13.58 22.48
C TYR A 45 43.90 -13.17 22.04
N GLN A 46 43.69 -13.04 20.73
CA GLN A 46 42.39 -12.71 20.12
C GLN A 46 42.07 -13.69 18.98
N ALA A 47 40.83 -13.67 18.51
CA ALA A 47 40.38 -14.50 17.37
C ALA A 47 41.22 -14.16 16.12
N LEU A 48 41.57 -15.16 15.32
CA LEU A 48 42.19 -14.94 14.01
C LEU A 48 41.14 -14.54 12.96
N PRO A 49 41.45 -13.69 11.99
CA PRO A 49 42.80 -13.19 11.62
C PRO A 49 43.34 -12.06 12.51
N LEU A 50 44.66 -11.97 12.65
CA LEU A 50 45.33 -10.80 13.17
C LEU A 50 45.66 -9.87 12.00
N GLU A 51 45.22 -8.64 12.03
CA GLU A 51 45.49 -7.64 11.01
C GLU A 51 46.50 -6.61 11.48
N GLY A 52 47.21 -5.96 10.54
CA GLY A 52 48.13 -4.89 10.84
C GLY A 52 49.40 -5.30 11.61
N VAL A 53 49.81 -6.57 11.60
CA VAL A 53 51.01 -7.03 12.29
C VAL A 53 52.27 -6.51 11.60
N ALA A 54 53.09 -5.70 12.29
CA ALA A 54 54.30 -5.12 11.72
C ALA A 54 55.34 -6.20 11.35
N ALA A 55 56.14 -5.93 10.32
CA ALA A 55 57.21 -6.83 9.91
C ALA A 55 58.18 -7.11 11.07
N GLY A 56 58.56 -8.36 11.25
CA GLY A 56 59.44 -8.79 12.34
C GLY A 56 58.76 -9.03 13.69
N THR A 57 57.47 -8.76 13.82
CA THR A 57 56.72 -9.07 15.05
C THR A 57 56.53 -10.56 15.21
N ALA A 58 56.91 -11.12 16.38
CA ALA A 58 56.65 -12.52 16.70
C ALA A 58 55.13 -12.74 16.87
N VAL A 59 54.58 -13.72 16.18
CA VAL A 59 53.19 -14.11 16.32
C VAL A 59 53.08 -15.44 17.01
N SER A 60 52.38 -15.48 18.15
CA SER A 60 52.10 -16.69 18.89
C SER A 60 50.66 -17.11 18.57
N VAL A 61 50.44 -18.38 18.28
CA VAL A 61 49.10 -18.96 18.05
C VAL A 61 48.75 -20.00 19.08
N LYS A 62 47.54 -20.00 19.55
CA LYS A 62 47.02 -20.91 20.54
C LYS A 62 45.84 -21.68 19.93
N TYR A 63 45.84 -23.02 20.09
CA TYR A 63 44.77 -23.87 19.68
C TYR A 63 44.08 -24.53 20.89
N SER A 64 42.77 -24.37 20.98
CA SER A 64 41.94 -24.94 22.07
C SER A 64 41.11 -26.09 21.62
N GLY A 65 41.18 -26.52 20.35
CA GLY A 65 40.44 -27.68 19.83
C GLY A 65 41.05 -29.04 20.21
N THR A 66 40.33 -30.09 19.91
CA THR A 66 40.68 -31.48 20.24
C THR A 66 41.45 -32.22 19.15
N LYS A 67 41.58 -31.64 17.94
CA LYS A 67 42.28 -32.28 16.79
C LYS A 67 43.80 -32.07 16.83
N LEU A 68 44.52 -33.04 16.29
CA LEU A 68 45.97 -32.98 16.22
C LEU A 68 46.45 -32.03 15.11
N VAL A 69 47.21 -31.02 15.45
CA VAL A 69 47.80 -30.09 14.48
C VAL A 69 49.08 -30.71 13.88
N LYS A 70 49.03 -31.08 12.58
CA LYS A 70 50.14 -31.74 11.88
C LYS A 70 51.22 -30.77 11.36
N SER A 71 50.86 -29.58 10.95
CA SER A 71 51.81 -28.55 10.51
C SER A 71 51.16 -27.19 10.46
N ILE A 72 51.98 -26.13 10.65
CA ILE A 72 51.58 -24.73 10.42
C ILE A 72 52.53 -24.19 9.34
N LYS A 73 51.95 -23.59 8.26
CA LYS A 73 52.71 -22.93 7.19
C LYS A 73 52.29 -21.45 7.17
N ALA A 74 53.26 -20.54 7.29
CA ALA A 74 53.03 -19.12 7.07
C ALA A 74 53.23 -18.79 5.59
N LYS A 75 52.32 -18.05 5.01
CA LYS A 75 52.43 -17.47 3.65
C LYS A 75 52.54 -15.96 3.78
N LYS A 76 53.59 -15.34 3.19
CA LYS A 76 53.66 -13.88 3.07
C LYS A 76 52.50 -13.42 2.20
N VAL A 77 51.68 -12.54 2.70
CA VAL A 77 50.64 -11.85 1.92
C VAL A 77 51.16 -10.44 1.66
N GLU A 78 51.40 -10.11 0.40
CA GLU A 78 51.81 -8.75 0.06
C GLU A 78 50.63 -7.82 0.39
N PRO A 79 50.90 -6.67 1.05
CA PRO A 79 49.84 -5.72 1.39
C PRO A 79 49.26 -5.12 0.10
N VAL A 80 47.92 -4.92 0.08
CA VAL A 80 47.24 -4.17 -0.98
C VAL A 80 47.57 -2.69 -0.76
N THR A 81 48.22 -2.05 -1.75
CA THR A 81 48.60 -0.62 -1.73
C THR A 81 47.91 0.10 -2.89
N LEU A 82 48.01 1.44 -2.91
CA LEU A 82 47.50 2.25 -4.03
C LEU A 82 48.16 1.88 -5.37
N ALA A 83 49.37 1.31 -5.37
CA ALA A 83 50.05 0.80 -6.56
C ALA A 83 49.58 -0.61 -7.02
N THR A 84 48.73 -1.27 -6.24
CA THR A 84 48.12 -2.54 -6.64
C THR A 84 46.96 -2.25 -7.56
N PRO A 85 46.91 -2.73 -8.83
CA PRO A 85 45.83 -2.48 -9.73
C PRO A 85 44.54 -3.20 -9.26
N LEU A 86 43.40 -2.77 -9.76
CA LEU A 86 42.12 -3.50 -9.57
C LEU A 86 42.32 -4.96 -9.97
N THR A 87 42.13 -5.88 -9.05
CA THR A 87 42.37 -7.32 -9.25
C THR A 87 41.21 -8.13 -8.78
N VAL A 88 40.73 -9.05 -9.62
CA VAL A 88 39.78 -10.10 -9.28
C VAL A 88 40.56 -11.39 -9.07
N GLU A 89 40.47 -12.00 -7.89
CA GLU A 89 41.08 -13.29 -7.57
C GLU A 89 40.00 -14.35 -7.51
N ALA A 90 40.14 -15.40 -8.34
CA ALA A 90 39.23 -16.56 -8.33
C ALA A 90 39.45 -17.40 -7.06
N LEU A 91 38.41 -17.68 -6.33
CA LEU A 91 38.43 -18.57 -5.14
C LEU A 91 38.11 -20.01 -5.50
N THR A 92 37.39 -20.22 -6.60
CA THR A 92 37.05 -21.52 -7.21
C THR A 92 37.26 -21.43 -8.71
N ASP A 93 37.27 -22.57 -9.40
CA ASP A 93 37.36 -22.62 -10.88
C ASP A 93 36.10 -21.99 -11.50
N GLY A 94 36.28 -21.25 -12.62
CA GLY A 94 35.16 -20.62 -13.32
C GLY A 94 35.59 -19.63 -14.39
N THR A 95 34.77 -18.62 -14.62
CA THR A 95 35.01 -17.60 -15.64
C THR A 95 34.71 -16.22 -15.08
N ILE A 96 35.67 -15.30 -15.24
CA ILE A 96 35.45 -13.86 -15.03
C ILE A 96 34.92 -13.31 -16.34
N THR A 97 33.79 -12.59 -16.28
CA THR A 97 33.13 -12.00 -17.43
C THR A 97 33.26 -10.48 -17.41
N VAL A 98 33.57 -9.86 -18.55
CA VAL A 98 33.56 -8.41 -18.71
C VAL A 98 32.59 -8.05 -19.81
N THR A 99 31.44 -7.49 -19.45
CA THR A 99 30.44 -7.04 -20.42
C THR A 99 30.71 -5.59 -20.80
N LYS A 100 30.54 -5.25 -22.07
CA LYS A 100 30.76 -3.88 -22.60
C LYS A 100 32.12 -3.31 -22.20
N ALA A 101 33.18 -4.15 -22.27
CA ALA A 101 34.54 -3.70 -22.04
C ALA A 101 34.89 -2.51 -22.97
N LYS A 102 35.53 -1.49 -22.41
CA LYS A 102 36.09 -0.39 -23.21
C LYS A 102 37.17 -0.93 -24.17
N THR A 103 37.34 -0.29 -25.30
CA THR A 103 38.31 -0.71 -26.35
C THR A 103 39.75 -0.64 -25.87
N ASP A 104 40.05 0.20 -24.90
CA ASP A 104 41.34 0.42 -24.26
C ASP A 104 41.53 -0.37 -22.97
N MET A 105 40.53 -1.14 -22.55
CA MET A 105 40.63 -1.95 -21.34
C MET A 105 41.47 -3.21 -21.57
N GLN A 106 42.44 -3.45 -20.71
CA GLN A 106 43.34 -4.59 -20.74
C GLN A 106 43.32 -5.36 -19.43
N TYR A 107 43.76 -6.60 -19.45
CA TYR A 107 43.96 -7.41 -18.25
C TYR A 107 45.29 -8.14 -18.28
N SER A 108 45.78 -8.51 -17.10
CA SER A 108 46.92 -9.39 -16.89
C SER A 108 46.51 -10.57 -16.02
N LEU A 109 46.64 -11.80 -16.54
CA LEU A 109 46.37 -13.03 -15.79
C LEU A 109 47.69 -13.47 -15.09
N ASN A 110 47.68 -13.55 -13.77
CA ASN A 110 48.85 -13.98 -12.93
C ASN A 110 50.16 -13.23 -13.22
N GLY A 111 50.07 -11.93 -13.60
CA GLY A 111 51.27 -11.13 -13.91
C GLY A 111 51.80 -11.36 -15.33
N ALA A 112 51.10 -12.03 -16.22
CA ALA A 112 51.44 -12.13 -17.63
C ALA A 112 51.40 -10.77 -18.33
N ALA A 113 51.86 -10.68 -19.58
CA ALA A 113 51.75 -9.45 -20.39
C ALA A 113 50.28 -9.02 -20.49
N LYS A 114 50.04 -7.70 -20.46
CA LYS A 114 48.70 -7.13 -20.62
C LYS A 114 48.16 -7.46 -22.00
N THR A 115 46.84 -7.81 -22.05
CA THR A 115 46.13 -8.10 -23.29
C THR A 115 44.69 -7.66 -23.18
N SER A 116 44.06 -7.37 -24.33
CA SER A 116 42.62 -7.20 -24.46
C SER A 116 41.94 -8.45 -25.08
N ASP A 117 42.72 -9.42 -25.55
CA ASP A 117 42.24 -10.61 -26.22
C ASP A 117 41.42 -11.50 -25.24
N GLY A 118 40.21 -11.83 -25.61
CA GLY A 118 39.35 -12.68 -24.78
C GLY A 118 38.82 -12.03 -23.49
N ILE A 119 38.98 -10.70 -23.30
CA ILE A 119 38.57 -9.97 -22.08
C ILE A 119 37.09 -10.19 -21.71
N ALA A 120 36.22 -10.44 -22.67
CA ALA A 120 34.80 -10.70 -22.43
C ALA A 120 34.54 -11.97 -21.61
N SER A 121 35.46 -12.94 -21.61
CA SER A 121 35.31 -14.24 -20.92
C SER A 121 36.68 -14.82 -20.61
N ILE A 122 37.15 -14.64 -19.38
CA ILE A 122 38.48 -15.06 -18.93
C ILE A 122 38.31 -16.32 -18.07
N THR A 123 38.69 -17.48 -18.59
CA THR A 123 38.68 -18.75 -17.83
C THR A 123 39.76 -18.72 -16.75
N VAL A 124 39.39 -19.06 -15.51
CA VAL A 124 40.28 -19.01 -14.34
C VAL A 124 40.16 -20.25 -13.47
N LYS A 125 41.22 -20.57 -12.77
CA LYS A 125 41.25 -21.62 -11.73
C LYS A 125 41.35 -20.96 -10.34
N ALA A 126 41.04 -21.72 -9.32
CA ALA A 126 41.18 -21.29 -7.95
C ALA A 126 42.60 -20.77 -7.66
N GLY A 127 42.70 -19.52 -7.19
CA GLY A 127 43.95 -18.82 -6.91
C GLY A 127 44.48 -17.92 -8.06
N ASP A 128 43.88 -18.00 -9.25
CA ASP A 128 44.24 -17.11 -10.35
C ASP A 128 43.85 -15.66 -10.06
N LYS A 129 44.69 -14.71 -10.49
CA LYS A 129 44.55 -13.27 -10.28
C LYS A 129 44.47 -12.57 -11.61
N VAL A 130 43.39 -11.85 -11.86
CA VAL A 130 43.18 -11.05 -13.07
C VAL A 130 43.22 -9.58 -12.68
N ALA A 131 44.30 -8.92 -13.04
CA ALA A 131 44.50 -7.48 -12.83
C ALA A 131 43.98 -6.71 -14.06
N PHE A 132 43.21 -5.64 -13.82
CA PHE A 132 42.58 -4.83 -14.86
C PHE A 132 43.21 -3.45 -14.97
N TYR A 133 43.31 -2.92 -16.18
CA TYR A 133 43.92 -1.65 -16.54
C TYR A 133 43.06 -0.93 -17.59
N GLY A 134 43.14 0.39 -17.62
CA GLY A 134 42.55 1.25 -18.65
C GLY A 134 43.56 2.35 -19.05
N ASN A 135 43.35 2.96 -20.21
CA ASN A 135 44.33 3.88 -20.80
C ASN A 135 43.77 5.30 -20.93
N GLY A 136 43.57 5.98 -19.81
CA GLY A 136 43.23 7.41 -19.72
C GLY A 136 41.79 7.77 -20.12
N THR A 137 40.93 6.81 -20.44
CA THR A 137 39.51 7.08 -20.74
C THR A 137 38.62 6.82 -19.54
N THR A 138 37.65 7.71 -19.34
CA THR A 138 36.66 7.56 -18.25
C THR A 138 35.69 6.43 -18.52
N ILE A 139 35.41 5.59 -17.51
CA ILE A 139 34.32 4.60 -17.55
C ILE A 139 33.01 5.31 -17.21
N THR A 140 32.24 5.71 -18.21
CA THR A 140 31.01 6.47 -18.06
C THR A 140 29.77 5.65 -18.28
N SER A 141 28.60 6.19 -17.88
CA SER A 141 27.30 5.49 -17.82
C SER A 141 26.73 4.98 -19.17
N TYR A 142 27.15 5.50 -20.29
CA TYR A 142 26.60 5.07 -21.58
C TYR A 142 27.14 3.73 -22.07
N ASP A 143 28.39 3.41 -21.70
CA ASP A 143 29.01 2.12 -21.99
C ASP A 143 29.38 1.46 -20.65
N ARG A 144 28.37 0.91 -19.98
CA ARG A 144 28.52 0.30 -18.65
C ARG A 144 29.38 -0.94 -18.72
N THR A 145 30.68 -0.76 -18.48
CA THR A 145 31.60 -1.87 -18.26
C THR A 145 31.20 -2.55 -16.94
N GLN A 146 30.93 -3.85 -17.00
CA GLN A 146 30.62 -4.66 -15.82
C GLN A 146 31.57 -5.83 -15.71
N ILE A 147 32.12 -6.05 -14.52
CA ILE A 147 32.97 -7.20 -14.18
C ILE A 147 32.12 -8.18 -13.37
N GLY A 148 31.80 -9.31 -13.96
CA GLY A 148 31.01 -10.36 -13.36
C GLY A 148 31.78 -11.65 -13.21
N GLY A 149 31.08 -12.71 -12.80
CA GLY A 149 31.58 -14.06 -12.73
C GLY A 149 30.51 -15.07 -13.12
N SER A 150 30.90 -16.14 -13.79
CA SER A 150 30.02 -17.25 -14.16
C SER A 150 30.72 -18.62 -14.01
N GLY A 151 29.90 -19.64 -13.81
CA GLY A 151 30.33 -21.01 -13.54
C GLY A 151 29.58 -21.59 -12.36
N ASP A 152 29.41 -22.90 -12.33
CA ASP A 152 28.74 -23.58 -11.21
C ASP A 152 29.60 -23.48 -9.95
N GLY A 153 29.04 -22.80 -8.92
CA GLY A 153 29.73 -22.56 -7.66
C GLY A 153 30.95 -21.62 -7.78
N PHE A 154 31.09 -20.85 -8.85
CA PHE A 154 32.19 -19.87 -8.99
C PHE A 154 32.12 -18.81 -7.88
N GLN A 155 33.26 -18.56 -7.24
CA GLN A 155 33.45 -17.52 -6.24
C GLN A 155 34.71 -16.73 -6.51
N CYS A 156 34.67 -15.42 -6.26
CA CYS A 156 35.80 -14.52 -6.38
C CYS A 156 35.80 -13.45 -5.29
N LYS A 157 36.95 -12.80 -5.12
CA LYS A 157 37.10 -11.55 -4.35
C LYS A 157 37.74 -10.48 -5.22
N VAL A 158 37.54 -9.22 -4.82
CA VAL A 158 38.12 -8.07 -5.52
C VAL A 158 38.99 -7.23 -4.55
N TYR A 159 40.10 -6.75 -5.03
CA TYR A 159 41.02 -5.88 -4.26
C TYR A 159 41.84 -4.97 -5.19
N GLY A 160 42.64 -4.07 -4.62
CA GLY A 160 43.46 -3.13 -5.36
C GLY A 160 42.73 -1.84 -5.71
N ASN A 161 43.42 -0.96 -6.39
CA ASN A 161 42.99 0.40 -6.68
C ASN A 161 42.12 0.45 -7.95
N VAL A 162 40.89 0.86 -7.81
CA VAL A 162 39.92 0.96 -8.93
C VAL A 162 40.37 1.96 -10.01
N MET A 163 41.20 2.95 -9.65
CA MET A 163 41.69 3.98 -10.57
C MET A 163 42.56 3.40 -11.69
N SER A 164 43.09 2.18 -11.54
CA SER A 164 43.83 1.48 -12.61
C SER A 164 43.03 1.27 -13.89
N LEU A 165 41.69 1.36 -13.80
CA LEU A 165 40.79 1.35 -14.94
C LEU A 165 40.74 2.68 -15.71
N LEU A 166 41.23 3.77 -15.13
CA LEU A 166 41.22 5.11 -15.71
C LEU A 166 42.59 5.55 -16.25
N ASP A 167 43.65 5.18 -15.56
CA ASP A 167 45.01 5.54 -15.92
C ASP A 167 45.97 4.45 -15.43
N GLU A 168 46.45 3.63 -16.35
CA GLU A 168 47.34 2.51 -16.04
C GLU A 168 48.74 2.87 -15.53
N GLU A 169 49.17 4.13 -15.76
CA GLU A 169 50.48 4.62 -15.37
C GLU A 169 50.45 5.36 -14.05
N ASN A 170 49.44 6.23 -13.81
CA ASN A 170 49.42 7.17 -12.71
C ASN A 170 48.36 6.86 -11.64
N PHE A 171 47.63 5.76 -11.75
CA PHE A 171 46.50 5.41 -10.84
C PHE A 171 46.89 5.40 -9.34
N ALA A 172 48.14 5.12 -9.03
CA ALA A 172 48.63 5.05 -7.65
C ALA A 172 48.54 6.40 -6.88
N THR A 173 48.48 7.52 -7.60
CA THR A 173 48.40 8.87 -7.04
C THR A 173 47.06 9.57 -7.33
N ALA A 174 46.19 8.95 -8.11
CA ALA A 174 44.90 9.52 -8.48
C ALA A 174 43.91 9.47 -7.30
N THR A 175 43.38 10.62 -6.87
CA THR A 175 42.45 10.78 -5.75
C THR A 175 41.17 11.53 -6.12
N GLU A 176 40.99 11.90 -7.37
CA GLU A 176 39.87 12.67 -7.89
C GLU A 176 39.20 11.93 -9.04
N LEU A 177 37.89 12.07 -9.15
CA LEU A 177 37.08 11.65 -10.29
C LEU A 177 36.69 12.90 -11.09
N THR A 178 36.96 12.88 -12.40
CA THR A 178 36.75 14.05 -13.27
C THR A 178 35.52 13.94 -14.16
N ALA A 179 34.80 12.82 -14.09
CA ALA A 179 33.60 12.57 -14.92
C ALA A 179 32.50 11.93 -14.10
N ALA A 180 31.27 12.36 -14.38
CA ALA A 180 30.06 11.75 -13.83
C ALA A 180 29.92 10.28 -14.24
N SER A 181 29.27 9.48 -13.39
CA SER A 181 28.98 8.05 -13.61
C SER A 181 30.23 7.15 -13.73
N THR A 182 31.41 7.62 -13.37
CA THR A 182 32.63 6.80 -13.33
C THR A 182 32.41 5.66 -12.33
N PHE A 183 32.70 4.41 -12.73
CA PHE A 183 32.47 3.17 -11.95
C PHE A 183 31.01 2.85 -11.62
N ASN A 184 30.05 3.53 -12.24
CA ASN A 184 28.64 3.17 -12.13
C ASN A 184 28.42 1.72 -12.55
N MET A 185 27.78 0.90 -11.70
CA MET A 185 27.46 -0.52 -11.95
C MET A 185 28.65 -1.45 -12.24
N LEU A 186 29.88 -1.12 -11.84
CA LEU A 186 31.09 -1.89 -12.22
C LEU A 186 31.01 -3.38 -11.87
N PHE A 187 30.43 -3.75 -10.73
CA PHE A 187 30.22 -5.14 -10.28
C PHE A 187 28.74 -5.49 -10.16
N TYR A 188 27.86 -4.74 -10.82
CA TYR A 188 26.41 -4.94 -10.74
C TYR A 188 26.01 -6.39 -11.02
N GLY A 189 25.22 -6.99 -10.12
CA GLY A 189 24.69 -8.36 -10.27
C GLY A 189 25.74 -9.47 -10.19
N ASN A 190 26.96 -9.19 -9.74
CA ASN A 190 28.00 -10.21 -9.59
C ASN A 190 27.73 -11.07 -8.35
N THR A 191 26.97 -12.16 -8.54
CA THR A 191 26.62 -13.10 -7.47
C THR A 191 27.78 -14.01 -7.04
N ALA A 192 28.89 -14.01 -7.79
CA ALA A 192 30.12 -14.74 -7.45
C ALA A 192 31.06 -13.96 -6.52
N LEU A 193 30.87 -12.63 -6.38
CA LEU A 193 31.74 -11.76 -5.58
C LEU A 193 31.42 -11.91 -4.10
N THR A 194 32.38 -12.40 -3.32
CA THR A 194 32.19 -12.68 -1.88
C THR A 194 32.86 -11.65 -0.95
N ASP A 195 33.95 -10.99 -1.40
CA ASP A 195 34.72 -10.08 -0.58
C ASP A 195 35.29 -8.92 -1.43
N ALA A 196 35.06 -7.68 -0.99
CA ALA A 196 35.59 -6.45 -1.56
C ALA A 196 36.30 -5.60 -0.49
N SER A 197 36.54 -6.12 0.70
CA SER A 197 37.13 -5.37 1.86
C SER A 197 38.49 -4.72 1.58
N SER A 198 39.23 -5.27 0.64
CA SER A 198 40.55 -4.77 0.23
C SER A 198 40.52 -4.01 -1.10
N LEU A 199 39.35 -3.69 -1.63
CA LEU A 199 39.21 -2.79 -2.77
C LEU A 199 39.43 -1.35 -2.29
N LEU A 200 40.26 -0.62 -3.01
CA LEU A 200 40.59 0.77 -2.73
C LEU A 200 39.77 1.68 -3.66
N LEU A 201 39.01 2.56 -3.05
CA LEU A 201 38.23 3.62 -3.70
C LEU A 201 38.83 4.98 -3.24
N PRO A 202 39.95 5.43 -3.81
CA PRO A 202 40.77 6.50 -3.23
C PRO A 202 40.16 7.90 -3.39
N ALA A 203 39.14 8.09 -4.17
CA ALA A 203 38.53 9.38 -4.39
C ALA A 203 37.90 9.94 -3.11
N THR A 204 38.29 11.15 -2.72
CA THR A 204 37.76 11.88 -1.56
C THR A 204 36.71 12.93 -1.96
N THR A 205 36.74 13.38 -3.22
CA THR A 205 35.76 14.26 -3.85
C THR A 205 35.03 13.49 -4.93
N MET A 206 33.70 13.52 -4.86
CA MET A 206 32.80 12.74 -5.76
C MET A 206 32.26 13.60 -6.90
N GLU A 207 32.06 12.95 -8.03
CA GLU A 207 31.23 13.42 -9.15
C GLU A 207 29.84 12.74 -9.17
N GLU A 208 28.90 13.32 -9.89
CA GLU A 208 27.54 12.79 -9.96
C GLU A 208 27.52 11.31 -10.39
N LYS A 209 26.81 10.45 -9.64
CA LYS A 209 26.60 9.01 -9.93
C LYS A 209 27.87 8.16 -10.03
N CYS A 210 29.03 8.60 -9.52
CA CYS A 210 30.31 7.94 -9.79
C CYS A 210 30.39 6.48 -9.31
N TYR A 211 29.86 6.13 -8.16
CA TYR A 211 29.80 4.74 -7.65
C TYR A 211 28.34 4.22 -7.54
N GLN A 212 27.41 4.86 -8.25
CA GLN A 212 26.02 4.43 -8.24
C GLN A 212 25.90 2.96 -8.63
N GLU A 213 25.15 2.17 -7.85
CA GLU A 213 24.87 0.75 -8.11
C GLU A 213 26.11 -0.16 -8.26
N MET A 214 27.30 0.27 -7.80
CA MET A 214 28.56 -0.43 -8.06
C MET A 214 28.53 -1.91 -7.67
N PHE A 215 27.91 -2.27 -6.54
CA PHE A 215 27.77 -3.64 -6.05
C PHE A 215 26.31 -4.08 -5.96
N SER A 216 25.38 -3.34 -6.58
CA SER A 216 23.97 -3.68 -6.50
C SER A 216 23.71 -5.11 -7.01
N GLY A 217 23.04 -5.93 -6.20
CA GLY A 217 22.75 -7.34 -6.53
C GLY A 217 23.92 -8.32 -6.33
N CYS A 218 25.02 -7.92 -5.68
CA CYS A 218 26.10 -8.83 -5.29
C CYS A 218 25.66 -9.63 -4.06
N THR A 219 24.78 -10.61 -4.27
CA THR A 219 24.10 -11.34 -3.17
C THR A 219 25.05 -12.15 -2.28
N ALA A 220 26.23 -12.56 -2.79
CA ALA A 220 27.23 -13.30 -2.02
C ALA A 220 28.24 -12.40 -1.29
N LEU A 221 28.18 -11.07 -1.48
CA LEU A 221 29.13 -10.11 -0.87
C LEU A 221 28.96 -10.07 0.65
N THR A 222 30.00 -10.45 1.39
CA THR A 222 30.02 -10.46 2.86
C THR A 222 30.80 -9.31 3.48
N ALA A 223 31.71 -8.68 2.71
CA ALA A 223 32.57 -7.61 3.19
C ALA A 223 32.71 -6.49 2.14
N ALA A 224 32.34 -5.27 2.52
CA ALA A 224 32.36 -4.07 1.69
C ALA A 224 33.72 -3.35 1.73
N PRO A 225 34.07 -2.54 0.71
CA PRO A 225 35.24 -1.66 0.74
C PRO A 225 35.04 -0.48 1.70
N LYS A 226 36.13 0.17 2.10
CA LYS A 226 36.08 1.45 2.80
C LYS A 226 35.65 2.58 1.86
N LEU A 227 34.85 3.51 2.38
CA LEU A 227 34.32 4.66 1.65
C LEU A 227 34.88 5.95 2.25
N PRO A 228 36.05 6.46 1.77
CA PRO A 228 36.76 7.56 2.40
C PRO A 228 36.23 8.97 2.05
N ALA A 229 35.29 9.09 1.11
CA ALA A 229 34.81 10.37 0.62
C ALA A 229 34.10 11.19 1.69
N THR A 230 34.47 12.45 1.80
CA THR A 230 33.82 13.44 2.68
C THR A 230 33.10 14.52 1.90
N THR A 231 33.45 14.73 0.61
CA THR A 231 32.76 15.65 -0.30
C THR A 231 31.89 14.85 -1.27
N MET A 232 30.58 14.97 -1.13
CA MET A 232 29.60 14.17 -1.83
C MET A 232 29.00 14.91 -3.03
N ALA A 233 28.60 14.16 -4.05
CA ALA A 233 27.82 14.66 -5.19
C ALA A 233 26.48 13.91 -5.32
N SER A 234 25.58 14.44 -6.14
CA SER A 234 24.25 13.84 -6.34
C SER A 234 24.37 12.39 -6.80
N ASN A 235 23.60 11.50 -6.14
CA ASN A 235 23.51 10.06 -6.45
C ASN A 235 24.86 9.30 -6.40
N CYS A 236 25.96 9.83 -5.83
CA CYS A 236 27.27 9.22 -5.96
C CYS A 236 27.38 7.81 -5.37
N TYR A 237 26.73 7.53 -4.24
CA TYR A 237 26.64 6.18 -3.65
C TYR A 237 25.22 5.59 -3.71
N SER A 238 24.32 6.20 -4.52
CA SER A 238 22.94 5.70 -4.62
C SER A 238 22.92 4.23 -5.04
N SER A 239 22.16 3.40 -4.31
CA SER A 239 22.00 1.96 -4.56
C SER A 239 23.29 1.13 -4.53
N MET A 240 24.41 1.65 -3.95
CA MET A 240 25.73 1.03 -4.10
C MET A 240 25.77 -0.44 -3.67
N PHE A 241 25.11 -0.79 -2.57
CA PHE A 241 25.02 -2.16 -2.04
C PHE A 241 23.61 -2.73 -2.07
N ARG A 242 22.71 -2.17 -2.87
CA ARG A 242 21.33 -2.62 -2.96
C ARG A 242 21.26 -4.12 -3.25
N GLY A 243 20.55 -4.89 -2.40
CA GLY A 243 20.37 -6.33 -2.58
C GLY A 243 21.59 -7.19 -2.27
N CYS A 244 22.60 -6.67 -1.55
CA CYS A 244 23.72 -7.46 -1.03
C CYS A 244 23.25 -8.22 0.22
N THR A 245 22.53 -9.32 0.00
CA THR A 245 21.82 -10.05 1.07
C THR A 245 22.74 -10.76 2.07
N SER A 246 23.99 -11.02 1.72
CA SER A 246 25.00 -11.62 2.62
C SER A 246 25.85 -10.58 3.36
N LEU A 247 25.68 -9.27 3.10
CA LEU A 247 26.42 -8.22 3.78
C LEU A 247 25.88 -8.05 5.20
N THR A 248 26.73 -8.30 6.20
CA THR A 248 26.34 -8.24 7.63
C THR A 248 26.73 -6.93 8.32
N VAL A 249 27.77 -6.26 7.82
CA VAL A 249 28.29 -5.00 8.37
C VAL A 249 28.42 -3.98 7.25
N ALA A 250 27.83 -2.80 7.45
CA ALA A 250 27.93 -1.68 6.52
C ALA A 250 29.32 -0.97 6.66
N PRO A 251 29.89 -0.40 5.58
CA PRO A 251 31.06 0.45 5.66
C PRO A 251 30.73 1.78 6.37
N GLU A 252 31.75 2.41 6.97
CA GLU A 252 31.64 3.74 7.56
C GLU A 252 31.33 4.82 6.50
N LEU A 253 30.54 5.83 6.88
CA LEU A 253 30.12 6.96 6.04
C LEU A 253 30.55 8.27 6.69
N PRO A 254 31.76 8.81 6.36
CA PRO A 254 32.39 9.91 7.12
C PRO A 254 31.85 11.31 6.78
N ALA A 255 31.04 11.49 5.74
CA ALA A 255 30.55 12.79 5.31
C ALA A 255 29.63 13.44 6.35
N THR A 256 29.87 14.66 6.75
CA THR A 256 29.11 15.46 7.73
C THR A 256 28.26 16.55 7.10
N ASP A 257 28.50 16.90 5.82
CA ASP A 257 27.77 17.88 5.04
C ASP A 257 27.25 17.22 3.73
N LEU A 258 25.95 17.21 3.54
CA LEU A 258 25.28 16.65 2.35
C LEU A 258 24.50 17.70 1.55
N THR A 259 24.68 19.00 1.83
CA THR A 259 23.86 20.08 1.24
C THR A 259 23.89 20.14 -0.29
N MET A 260 24.95 19.67 -0.92
CA MET A 260 25.10 19.64 -2.38
C MET A 260 24.88 18.23 -3.00
N ALA A 261 24.45 17.27 -2.20
CA ALA A 261 24.51 15.84 -2.54
C ALA A 261 23.11 15.18 -2.56
N ASN A 262 22.20 15.70 -3.39
CA ASN A 262 20.86 15.13 -3.52
C ASN A 262 20.93 13.61 -3.78
N LYS A 263 20.19 12.84 -2.97
CA LYS A 263 20.06 11.37 -3.07
C LYS A 263 21.40 10.60 -3.02
N CYS A 264 22.44 11.18 -2.37
CA CYS A 264 23.78 10.57 -2.39
C CYS A 264 23.83 9.16 -1.78
N TYR A 265 23.08 8.90 -0.71
CA TYR A 265 22.96 7.60 -0.06
C TYR A 265 21.59 6.94 -0.33
N GLY A 266 20.79 7.47 -1.28
CA GLY A 266 19.48 6.90 -1.60
C GLY A 266 19.59 5.42 -1.98
N TYR A 267 18.74 4.56 -1.41
CA TYR A 267 18.68 3.10 -1.63
C TYR A 267 19.97 2.33 -1.30
N MET A 268 20.98 2.95 -0.63
CA MET A 268 22.35 2.41 -0.56
C MET A 268 22.41 0.97 -0.07
N PHE A 269 21.64 0.61 0.96
CA PHE A 269 21.56 -0.73 1.54
C PHE A 269 20.17 -1.35 1.38
N GLN A 270 19.35 -0.88 0.44
CA GLN A 270 18.00 -1.44 0.23
C GLN A 270 18.07 -2.96 0.00
N ASN A 271 17.24 -3.72 0.74
CA ASN A 271 17.17 -5.18 0.69
C ASN A 271 18.49 -5.91 1.07
N CYS A 272 19.35 -5.31 1.89
CA CYS A 272 20.47 -6.00 2.52
C CYS A 272 19.96 -6.77 3.75
N SER A 273 19.30 -7.90 3.52
CA SER A 273 18.63 -8.68 4.58
C SER A 273 19.58 -9.28 5.63
N GLY A 274 20.85 -9.43 5.30
CA GLY A 274 21.89 -9.91 6.22
C GLY A 274 22.46 -8.83 7.16
N LEU A 275 22.14 -7.54 6.90
CA LEU A 275 22.68 -6.42 7.68
C LEU A 275 22.09 -6.43 9.10
N THR A 276 22.96 -6.51 10.12
CA THR A 276 22.56 -6.57 11.53
C THR A 276 22.76 -5.25 12.28
N GLU A 277 23.60 -4.36 11.75
CA GLU A 277 23.92 -3.06 12.32
C GLU A 277 23.94 -1.99 11.23
N VAL A 278 23.56 -0.77 11.56
CA VAL A 278 23.64 0.39 10.68
C VAL A 278 24.97 1.15 10.88
N PRO A 279 25.54 1.78 9.83
CA PRO A 279 26.72 2.62 9.99
C PRO A 279 26.34 3.92 10.73
N ASN A 280 27.32 4.59 11.33
CA ASN A 280 27.12 5.96 11.82
C ASN A 280 26.79 6.92 10.65
N LEU A 281 25.80 7.82 10.86
CA LEU A 281 25.37 8.84 9.90
C LEU A 281 25.61 10.25 10.50
N PRO A 282 26.84 10.76 10.46
CA PRO A 282 27.23 11.95 11.22
C PRO A 282 26.71 13.28 10.61
N ALA A 283 26.05 13.24 9.45
CA ALA A 283 25.64 14.46 8.76
C ALA A 283 24.53 15.20 9.51
N THR A 284 24.78 16.49 9.80
CA THR A 284 23.80 17.43 10.38
C THR A 284 23.21 18.37 9.34
N GLU A 285 23.92 18.59 8.23
CA GLU A 285 23.46 19.38 7.10
C GLU A 285 23.02 18.46 5.97
N LEU A 286 21.73 18.47 5.67
CA LEU A 286 21.07 17.54 4.73
C LEU A 286 20.63 18.25 3.45
N THR A 287 20.22 17.45 2.46
CA THR A 287 19.50 17.89 1.26
C THR A 287 18.34 16.93 0.96
N SER A 288 17.57 17.21 -0.11
CA SER A 288 16.43 16.38 -0.48
C SER A 288 16.86 14.94 -0.80
N ASP A 289 16.07 13.97 -0.32
CA ASP A 289 16.22 12.54 -0.58
C ASP A 289 17.57 11.92 -0.18
N CYS A 290 18.46 12.60 0.59
CA CYS A 290 19.83 12.13 0.84
C CYS A 290 19.90 10.72 1.41
N TYR A 291 18.95 10.31 2.28
CA TYR A 291 18.85 8.96 2.85
C TYR A 291 17.57 8.22 2.40
N TYR A 292 16.98 8.62 1.27
CA TYR A 292 15.76 8.03 0.73
C TYR A 292 15.87 6.50 0.57
N MET A 293 15.00 5.73 1.26
CA MET A 293 14.97 4.25 1.23
C MET A 293 16.28 3.55 1.59
N MET A 294 17.19 4.21 2.36
CA MET A 294 18.57 3.74 2.56
C MET A 294 18.63 2.31 3.10
N PHE A 295 17.84 1.96 4.10
CA PHE A 295 17.79 0.63 4.73
C PHE A 295 16.48 -0.11 4.47
N LYS A 296 15.70 0.32 3.49
CA LYS A 296 14.41 -0.34 3.18
C LYS A 296 14.62 -1.85 2.94
N GLY A 297 13.85 -2.69 3.66
CA GLY A 297 13.90 -4.15 3.54
C GLY A 297 15.13 -4.81 4.16
N CYS A 298 15.87 -4.12 5.05
CA CYS A 298 16.94 -4.72 5.84
C CYS A 298 16.35 -5.51 7.01
N THR A 299 15.87 -6.70 6.74
CA THR A 299 15.12 -7.53 7.71
C THR A 299 15.98 -8.08 8.86
N GLY A 300 17.31 -8.06 8.72
CA GLY A 300 18.25 -8.45 9.76
C GLY A 300 18.49 -7.42 10.85
N LEU A 301 18.09 -6.13 10.62
CA LEU A 301 18.24 -5.07 11.63
C LEU A 301 17.27 -5.31 12.79
N THR A 302 17.80 -5.37 14.03
CA THR A 302 17.00 -5.60 15.23
C THR A 302 16.93 -4.39 16.16
N ALA A 303 17.89 -3.45 16.08
CA ALA A 303 17.98 -2.24 16.88
C ALA A 303 18.62 -1.10 16.10
N LEU A 304 18.41 0.15 16.53
CA LEU A 304 19.00 1.37 15.99
C LEU A 304 19.78 2.12 17.09
N PRO A 305 20.92 2.75 16.77
CA PRO A 305 21.60 3.67 17.71
C PRO A 305 20.76 4.93 17.97
N ALA A 306 20.74 5.43 19.20
CA ALA A 306 19.94 6.61 19.56
C ALA A 306 20.37 7.90 18.86
N ASP A 307 21.64 8.03 18.53
CA ASP A 307 22.26 9.18 17.87
C ASP A 307 22.43 9.03 16.36
N LEU A 308 21.77 8.05 15.75
CA LEU A 308 21.91 7.76 14.31
C LEU A 308 21.51 8.94 13.42
N LEU A 309 20.47 9.70 13.78
CA LEU A 309 19.91 10.77 12.95
C LEU A 309 20.01 12.14 13.65
N PRO A 310 21.19 12.76 13.70
CA PRO A 310 21.44 13.96 14.51
C PRO A 310 20.88 15.25 13.90
N ALA A 311 20.45 15.26 12.63
CA ALA A 311 20.00 16.45 11.93
C ALA A 311 18.69 17.00 12.50
N THR A 312 18.66 18.30 12.79
CA THR A 312 17.47 19.04 13.27
C THR A 312 16.82 19.89 12.17
N LYS A 313 17.53 20.15 11.07
CA LYS A 313 17.02 20.85 9.88
C LYS A 313 16.80 19.84 8.77
N LEU A 314 15.54 19.63 8.38
CA LEU A 314 15.13 18.63 7.43
C LEU A 314 14.81 19.23 6.06
N PHE A 315 14.92 18.40 5.04
CA PHE A 315 14.59 18.69 3.65
C PHE A 315 13.59 17.67 3.10
N VAL A 316 13.01 17.97 1.93
CA VAL A 316 12.02 17.12 1.27
C VAL A 316 12.53 15.68 1.14
N GLY A 317 11.76 14.72 1.64
CA GLY A 317 12.03 13.28 1.48
C GLY A 317 13.34 12.78 2.12
N CYS A 318 14.07 13.58 2.92
CA CYS A 318 15.43 13.23 3.38
C CYS A 318 15.53 11.87 4.09
N TYR A 319 14.50 11.46 4.85
CA TYR A 319 14.43 10.17 5.53
C TYR A 319 13.24 9.31 5.06
N ASN A 320 12.64 9.65 3.91
CA ASN A 320 11.47 8.93 3.40
C ASN A 320 11.79 7.44 3.18
N SER A 321 10.93 6.57 3.73
CA SER A 321 11.02 5.11 3.63
C SER A 321 12.33 4.51 4.17
N MET A 322 13.08 5.23 5.03
CA MET A 322 14.45 4.84 5.40
C MET A 322 14.54 3.43 5.99
N PHE A 323 13.60 3.04 6.84
CA PHE A 323 13.55 1.72 7.48
C PHE A 323 12.30 0.91 7.08
N SER A 324 11.61 1.29 6.00
CA SER A 324 10.41 0.56 5.53
C SER A 324 10.74 -0.91 5.30
N GLY A 325 9.92 -1.83 5.86
CA GLY A 325 10.09 -3.27 5.73
C GLY A 325 11.24 -3.88 6.56
N CYS A 326 11.80 -3.14 7.53
CA CYS A 326 12.76 -3.69 8.50
C CYS A 326 12.01 -4.53 9.55
N THR A 327 11.59 -5.73 9.16
CA THR A 327 10.71 -6.59 9.98
C THR A 327 11.36 -7.15 11.25
N GLY A 328 12.70 -7.13 11.33
CA GLY A 328 13.46 -7.52 12.52
C GLY A 328 13.52 -6.45 13.61
N LEU A 329 13.19 -5.18 13.27
CA LEU A 329 13.28 -4.06 14.21
C LEU A 329 12.18 -4.16 15.28
N THR A 330 12.58 -4.18 16.57
CA THR A 330 11.68 -4.40 17.70
C THR A 330 11.34 -3.14 18.48
N ALA A 331 12.21 -2.13 18.49
CA ALA A 331 12.03 -0.86 19.18
C ALA A 331 12.74 0.29 18.47
N ILE A 332 12.28 1.51 18.72
CA ILE A 332 12.91 2.77 18.31
C ILE A 332 13.49 3.43 19.56
N PRO A 333 14.72 3.97 19.54
CA PRO A 333 15.31 4.66 20.69
C PRO A 333 14.56 5.95 21.06
N ASP A 334 14.62 6.35 22.33
CA ASP A 334 14.15 7.65 22.80
C ASP A 334 14.83 8.81 22.03
N LYS A 335 14.07 9.86 21.74
CA LYS A 335 14.53 11.07 21.02
C LYS A 335 15.22 10.80 19.68
N PHE A 336 14.87 9.70 19.02
CA PHE A 336 15.47 9.27 17.76
C PHE A 336 15.31 10.30 16.62
N LEU A 337 14.23 11.08 16.62
CA LEU A 337 13.94 12.11 15.63
C LEU A 337 13.91 13.49 16.31
N PRO A 338 15.07 14.18 16.44
CA PRO A 338 15.19 15.38 17.25
C PRO A 338 14.61 16.66 16.62
N ALA A 339 14.22 16.64 15.35
CA ALA A 339 13.74 17.80 14.62
C ALA A 339 12.38 18.29 15.13
N THR A 340 12.26 19.56 15.49
CA THR A 340 11.03 20.23 15.92
C THR A 340 10.26 20.90 14.77
N THR A 341 10.89 21.02 13.59
CA THR A 341 10.29 21.50 12.35
C THR A 341 10.53 20.46 11.27
N VAL A 342 9.49 20.06 10.59
CA VAL A 342 9.51 19.00 9.57
C VAL A 342 9.38 19.60 8.17
N ALA A 343 9.89 18.87 7.16
CA ALA A 343 9.75 19.20 5.75
C ALA A 343 8.75 18.26 5.05
N LYS A 344 8.32 18.62 3.84
CA LYS A 344 7.43 17.78 3.04
C LYS A 344 8.02 16.37 2.90
N GLU A 345 7.19 15.34 3.16
CA GLU A 345 7.53 13.90 3.00
C GLU A 345 8.77 13.42 3.78
N CYS A 346 9.35 14.24 4.69
CA CYS A 346 10.66 13.94 5.30
C CYS A 346 10.69 12.60 6.06
N TYR A 347 9.59 12.21 6.72
CA TYR A 347 9.45 10.95 7.46
C TYR A 347 8.38 10.03 6.84
N GLY A 348 7.95 10.32 5.59
CA GLY A 348 6.98 9.48 4.90
C GLY A 348 7.45 8.02 4.84
N TYR A 349 6.57 7.06 5.15
CA TYR A 349 6.85 5.61 5.14
C TYR A 349 8.05 5.15 5.99
N MET A 350 8.57 5.97 6.92
CA MET A 350 9.87 5.71 7.57
C MET A 350 9.97 4.31 8.19
N PHE A 351 8.93 3.85 8.87
CA PHE A 351 8.83 2.52 9.50
C PHE A 351 7.70 1.67 8.91
N ASP A 352 7.23 1.99 7.70
CA ASP A 352 6.18 1.23 7.01
C ASP A 352 6.53 -0.26 6.91
N GLY A 353 5.64 -1.14 7.37
CA GLY A 353 5.85 -2.60 7.35
C GLY A 353 6.88 -3.14 8.34
N CYS A 354 7.29 -2.37 9.37
CA CYS A 354 8.12 -2.86 10.46
C CYS A 354 7.30 -3.75 11.41
N THR A 355 6.99 -4.96 10.99
CA THR A 355 6.07 -5.87 11.70
C THR A 355 6.58 -6.36 13.06
N GLY A 356 7.91 -6.31 13.29
CA GLY A 356 8.52 -6.65 14.57
C GLY A 356 8.44 -5.55 15.63
N LEU A 357 8.08 -4.30 15.22
CA LEU A 357 8.04 -3.16 16.13
C LEU A 357 6.86 -3.29 17.10
N THR A 358 7.17 -3.37 18.40
CA THR A 358 6.16 -3.58 19.47
C THR A 358 5.85 -2.31 20.25
N ASP A 359 6.76 -1.35 20.27
CA ASP A 359 6.65 -0.11 21.05
C ASP A 359 7.27 1.08 20.31
N ILE A 360 6.79 2.28 20.58
CA ILE A 360 7.29 3.55 20.08
C ILE A 360 7.48 4.54 21.25
N PRO A 361 8.60 5.28 21.35
CA PRO A 361 8.84 6.20 22.46
C PRO A 361 7.93 7.44 22.37
N ALA A 362 7.48 7.94 23.54
CA ALA A 362 6.55 9.07 23.62
C ALA A 362 7.12 10.38 23.04
N ASP A 363 8.42 10.55 23.06
CA ASP A 363 9.13 11.75 22.60
C ASP A 363 9.70 11.62 21.16
N LEU A 364 9.26 10.62 20.41
CA LEU A 364 9.73 10.36 19.04
C LEU A 364 9.40 11.52 18.08
N LEU A 365 8.23 12.13 18.20
CA LEU A 365 7.71 13.15 17.26
C LEU A 365 7.51 14.50 17.95
N PRO A 366 8.58 15.27 18.25
CA PRO A 366 8.48 16.52 19.00
C PRO A 366 7.96 17.70 18.16
N ALA A 367 7.80 17.55 16.85
CA ALA A 367 7.42 18.64 15.97
C ALA A 367 5.97 19.08 16.17
N THR A 368 5.77 20.40 16.31
CA THR A 368 4.45 21.05 16.41
C THR A 368 4.09 21.83 15.15
N THR A 369 5.07 22.13 14.28
CA THR A 369 4.87 22.77 12.97
C THR A 369 4.95 21.70 11.89
N MET A 370 3.84 21.47 11.20
CA MET A 370 3.70 20.42 10.19
C MET A 370 4.08 20.91 8.78
N ALA A 371 4.43 19.97 7.92
CA ALA A 371 4.50 20.14 6.48
C ALA A 371 3.65 19.06 5.78
N ASN A 372 3.27 19.30 4.53
CA ASN A 372 2.46 18.34 3.78
C ASN A 372 3.13 16.96 3.72
N GLU A 373 2.34 15.91 3.96
CA GLU A 373 2.79 14.51 3.86
C GLU A 373 3.97 14.14 4.79
N CYS A 374 4.28 14.97 5.83
CA CYS A 374 5.52 14.79 6.63
C CYS A 374 5.60 13.45 7.36
N TYR A 375 4.46 12.86 7.80
CA TYR A 375 4.37 11.55 8.46
C TYR A 375 3.47 10.56 7.69
N TYR A 376 3.35 10.76 6.36
CA TYR A 376 2.57 9.91 5.48
C TYR A 376 2.94 8.44 5.65
N LYS A 377 2.00 7.58 6.09
CA LYS A 377 2.19 6.13 6.30
C LYS A 377 3.38 5.74 7.17
N MET A 378 3.79 6.60 8.13
CA MET A 378 5.04 6.40 8.89
C MET A 378 5.13 5.03 9.57
N PHE A 379 4.05 4.53 10.17
CA PHE A 379 3.95 3.24 10.86
C PHE A 379 2.95 2.29 10.20
N ASN A 380 2.58 2.53 8.93
CA ASN A 380 1.60 1.69 8.25
C ASN A 380 2.09 0.23 8.21
N GLY A 381 1.22 -0.72 8.55
CA GLY A 381 1.56 -2.14 8.55
C GLY A 381 2.47 -2.62 9.70
N CYS A 382 2.70 -1.80 10.74
CA CYS A 382 3.39 -2.23 11.96
C CYS A 382 2.47 -3.11 12.81
N THR A 383 2.29 -4.35 12.39
CA THR A 383 1.32 -5.28 13.01
C THR A 383 1.69 -5.71 14.42
N GLY A 384 2.97 -5.59 14.82
CA GLY A 384 3.44 -5.87 16.16
C GLY A 384 3.16 -4.76 17.19
N LEU A 385 2.82 -3.54 16.72
CA LEU A 385 2.59 -2.39 17.59
C LEU A 385 1.31 -2.57 18.41
N THR A 386 1.43 -2.54 19.75
CA THR A 386 0.32 -2.84 20.68
C THR A 386 -0.32 -1.60 21.30
N ALA A 387 0.40 -0.49 21.41
CA ALA A 387 -0.06 0.76 21.98
C ALA A 387 0.60 1.98 21.33
N ILE A 388 -0.04 3.14 21.43
CA ILE A 388 0.50 4.46 21.08
C ILE A 388 0.64 5.23 22.41
N PRO A 389 1.77 5.91 22.66
CA PRO A 389 1.96 6.69 23.89
C PRO A 389 1.00 7.88 24.00
N ASP A 390 0.73 8.31 25.24
CA ASP A 390 -0.04 9.54 25.50
C ASP A 390 0.66 10.77 24.91
N ASN A 391 -0.14 11.70 24.36
CA ASN A 391 0.34 12.95 23.75
C ASN A 391 1.36 12.76 22.62
N PHE A 392 1.36 11.62 21.93
CA PHE A 392 2.30 11.27 20.88
C PHE A 392 2.31 12.25 19.68
N LEU A 393 1.16 12.85 19.37
CA LEU A 393 0.99 13.78 18.25
C LEU A 393 0.66 15.18 18.77
N PRO A 394 1.65 16.03 19.09
CA PRO A 394 1.44 17.30 19.79
C PRO A 394 0.91 18.45 18.93
N ALA A 395 0.89 18.31 17.60
CA ALA A 395 0.50 19.36 16.68
C ALA A 395 -0.99 19.71 16.78
N LYS A 396 -1.31 21.01 16.84
CA LYS A 396 -2.68 21.54 16.91
C LYS A 396 -3.17 22.10 15.59
N GLU A 397 -2.26 22.44 14.67
CA GLU A 397 -2.53 22.91 13.32
C GLU A 397 -1.92 21.93 12.33
N LEU A 398 -2.75 21.41 11.43
CA LEU A 398 -2.35 20.37 10.50
C LEU A 398 -2.20 20.92 9.08
N THR A 399 -1.43 20.20 8.29
CA THR A 399 -1.27 20.43 6.86
C THR A 399 -1.81 19.25 6.05
N GLU A 400 -1.91 19.43 4.74
CA GLU A 400 -2.44 18.42 3.83
C GLU A 400 -1.73 17.06 4.00
N SER A 401 -2.54 16.01 4.19
CA SER A 401 -2.09 14.61 4.27
C SER A 401 -0.98 14.33 5.29
N CYS A 402 -0.76 15.19 6.31
CA CYS A 402 0.39 15.08 7.22
C CYS A 402 0.41 13.75 8.01
N TYR A 403 -0.75 13.19 8.37
CA TYR A 403 -0.90 11.91 9.08
C TYR A 403 -1.66 10.85 8.24
N TYR A 404 -1.65 10.99 6.89
CA TYR A 404 -2.32 10.06 6.00
C TYR A 404 -1.87 8.61 6.26
N ARG A 405 -2.82 7.72 6.63
CA ARG A 405 -2.61 6.29 6.94
C ARG A 405 -1.44 6.00 7.89
N MET A 406 -1.15 6.92 8.82
CA MET A 406 0.04 6.84 9.69
C MET A 406 0.15 5.51 10.44
N PHE A 407 -0.96 4.98 10.94
CA PHE A 407 -1.05 3.69 11.63
C PHE A 407 -1.93 2.68 10.87
N GLY A 408 -2.12 2.87 9.56
CA GLY A 408 -2.93 1.94 8.76
C GLY A 408 -2.39 0.51 8.86
N GLY A 409 -3.25 -0.50 9.05
CA GLY A 409 -2.85 -1.90 9.14
C GLY A 409 -2.13 -2.31 10.43
N CYS A 410 -2.05 -1.44 11.47
CA CYS A 410 -1.51 -1.79 12.78
C CYS A 410 -2.49 -2.67 13.56
N SER A 411 -2.62 -3.94 13.16
CA SER A 411 -3.61 -4.88 13.69
C SER A 411 -3.38 -5.26 15.17
N GLY A 412 -2.17 -5.03 15.69
CA GLY A 412 -1.83 -5.26 17.11
C GLY A 412 -2.36 -4.19 18.08
N LEU A 413 -2.74 -2.98 17.57
CA LEU A 413 -3.27 -1.92 18.42
C LEU A 413 -4.62 -2.33 19.01
N THR A 414 -4.75 -2.26 20.34
CA THR A 414 -5.99 -2.65 21.07
C THR A 414 -6.77 -1.46 21.61
N ALA A 415 -6.12 -0.32 21.84
CA ALA A 415 -6.71 0.91 22.33
C ALA A 415 -5.95 2.14 21.83
N LEU A 416 -6.59 3.31 21.85
CA LEU A 416 -5.98 4.61 21.55
C LEU A 416 -6.01 5.50 22.80
N PRO A 417 -5.00 6.37 23.05
CA PRO A 417 -5.00 7.30 24.16
C PRO A 417 -6.02 8.44 23.97
N ASP A 418 -6.57 8.95 25.07
CA ASP A 418 -7.67 9.94 25.07
C ASP A 418 -7.35 11.23 24.29
N ASN A 419 -6.12 11.74 24.37
CA ASN A 419 -5.70 13.00 23.76
C ASN A 419 -4.74 12.80 22.59
N LEU A 420 -4.87 11.70 21.85
CA LEU A 420 -3.97 11.40 20.74
C LEU A 420 -4.03 12.44 19.61
N LEU A 421 -5.22 12.97 19.32
CA LEU A 421 -5.46 13.87 18.18
C LEU A 421 -5.96 15.25 18.68
N PRO A 422 -5.08 16.09 19.26
CA PRO A 422 -5.48 17.35 19.88
C PRO A 422 -5.78 18.48 18.89
N ALA A 423 -5.62 18.26 17.58
CA ALA A 423 -5.77 19.28 16.57
C ALA A 423 -7.23 19.73 16.42
N SER A 424 -7.43 21.05 16.47
CA SER A 424 -8.70 21.72 16.18
C SER A 424 -8.72 22.36 14.79
N THR A 425 -7.56 22.67 14.21
CA THR A 425 -7.40 23.19 12.85
C THR A 425 -6.94 22.06 11.94
N LEU A 426 -7.85 21.60 11.08
CA LEU A 426 -7.62 20.50 10.16
C LEU A 426 -7.21 21.00 8.77
N ALA A 427 -6.61 20.12 7.97
CA ALA A 427 -6.33 20.33 6.56
C ALA A 427 -6.88 19.18 5.71
N GLU A 428 -6.91 19.34 4.39
CA GLU A 428 -7.41 18.31 3.47
C GLU A 428 -6.67 16.99 3.68
N SER A 429 -7.44 15.89 3.84
CA SER A 429 -6.92 14.52 4.00
C SER A 429 -5.93 14.32 5.17
N CYS A 430 -5.86 15.22 6.15
CA CYS A 430 -4.84 15.20 7.21
C CYS A 430 -4.82 13.89 8.03
N TYR A 431 -6.00 13.29 8.28
CA TYR A 431 -6.16 12.01 9.00
C TYR A 431 -6.76 10.90 8.13
N TYR A 432 -6.67 11.03 6.79
CA TYR A 432 -7.21 10.04 5.87
C TYR A 432 -6.66 8.64 6.18
N GLY A 433 -7.54 7.67 6.46
CA GLY A 433 -7.19 6.28 6.71
C GLY A 433 -6.23 6.04 7.88
N MET A 434 -6.14 6.98 8.85
CA MET A 434 -5.09 6.95 9.88
C MET A 434 -5.00 5.62 10.64
N PHE A 435 -6.13 4.98 10.91
CA PHE A 435 -6.23 3.67 11.60
C PHE A 435 -6.94 2.61 10.72
N ASP A 436 -6.92 2.80 9.40
CA ASP A 436 -7.49 1.86 8.44
C ASP A 436 -6.90 0.46 8.63
N GLY A 437 -7.74 -0.57 8.82
CA GLY A 437 -7.28 -1.95 9.03
C GLY A 437 -6.70 -2.27 10.42
N CYS A 438 -6.88 -1.39 11.43
CA CYS A 438 -6.50 -1.69 12.81
C CYS A 438 -7.52 -2.64 13.46
N THR A 439 -7.48 -3.90 13.08
CA THR A 439 -8.47 -4.92 13.48
C THR A 439 -8.49 -5.25 14.96
N GLY A 440 -7.41 -4.93 15.69
CA GLY A 440 -7.30 -5.14 17.14
C GLY A 440 -8.02 -4.11 18.01
N LEU A 441 -8.37 -2.91 17.45
CA LEU A 441 -9.05 -1.87 18.19
C LEU A 441 -10.44 -2.32 18.65
N THR A 442 -10.73 -2.23 19.95
CA THR A 442 -12.01 -2.67 20.52
C THR A 442 -12.93 -1.51 20.91
N ALA A 443 -12.38 -0.34 21.20
CA ALA A 443 -13.10 0.88 21.57
C ALA A 443 -12.34 2.13 21.14
N LEU A 444 -13.03 3.27 21.06
CA LEU A 444 -12.46 4.59 20.77
C LEU A 444 -12.70 5.54 21.94
N PRO A 445 -11.73 6.44 22.26
CA PRO A 445 -11.94 7.50 23.24
C PRO A 445 -13.05 8.49 22.80
N ALA A 446 -13.85 8.95 23.74
CA ALA A 446 -14.96 9.87 23.45
C ALA A 446 -14.49 11.26 22.94
N THR A 447 -13.27 11.66 23.30
CA THR A 447 -12.64 12.94 22.95
C THR A 447 -11.64 12.85 21.80
N LEU A 448 -11.59 11.71 21.10
CA LEU A 448 -10.56 11.44 20.09
C LEU A 448 -10.60 12.44 18.92
N LEU A 449 -11.81 12.84 18.48
CA LEU A 449 -12.02 13.72 17.32
C LEU A 449 -12.63 15.06 17.75
N PRO A 450 -11.84 15.98 18.38
CA PRO A 450 -12.38 17.19 19.01
C PRO A 450 -12.74 18.30 18.02
N ALA A 451 -12.35 18.22 16.78
CA ALA A 451 -12.56 19.28 15.79
C ALA A 451 -14.05 19.46 15.45
N THR A 452 -14.52 20.69 15.47
CA THR A 452 -15.89 21.08 15.11
C THR A 452 -15.99 21.73 13.73
N THR A 453 -14.87 22.16 13.16
CA THR A 453 -14.77 22.69 11.80
C THR A 453 -14.16 21.66 10.89
N MET A 454 -14.95 21.16 9.93
CA MET A 454 -14.52 20.12 9.00
C MET A 454 -13.90 20.73 7.74
N VAL A 455 -12.96 19.99 7.16
CA VAL A 455 -12.39 20.24 5.83
C VAL A 455 -12.52 18.98 4.97
N LYS A 456 -12.35 19.15 3.66
CA LYS A 456 -12.50 18.06 2.70
C LYS A 456 -11.66 16.83 3.09
N SER A 457 -12.32 15.66 3.08
CA SER A 457 -11.71 14.35 3.28
C SER A 457 -10.89 14.17 4.58
N CYS A 458 -11.03 15.06 5.59
CA CYS A 458 -10.15 15.07 6.77
C CYS A 458 -10.12 13.75 7.57
N TYR A 459 -11.26 13.02 7.65
CA TYR A 459 -11.39 11.74 8.37
C TYR A 459 -11.84 10.59 7.45
N THR A 460 -11.73 10.74 6.13
CA THR A 460 -12.11 9.69 5.16
C THR A 460 -11.33 8.39 5.46
N TYR A 461 -12.03 7.24 5.49
CA TYR A 461 -11.47 5.89 5.76
C TYR A 461 -10.78 5.71 7.12
N MET A 462 -10.90 6.67 8.08
CA MET A 462 -10.04 6.71 9.26
C MET A 462 -10.05 5.41 10.09
N PHE A 463 -11.20 4.75 10.24
CA PHE A 463 -11.38 3.48 10.94
C PHE A 463 -11.95 2.38 10.04
N ARG A 464 -11.71 2.46 8.72
CA ARG A 464 -12.12 1.40 7.80
C ARG A 464 -11.49 0.07 8.20
N ASP A 465 -12.22 -1.04 8.03
CA ASP A 465 -11.74 -2.40 8.35
C ASP A 465 -11.33 -2.62 9.83
N CYS A 466 -11.72 -1.74 10.77
CA CYS A 466 -11.52 -1.94 12.21
C CYS A 466 -12.55 -2.91 12.77
N SER A 467 -12.44 -4.19 12.41
CA SER A 467 -13.43 -5.23 12.74
C SER A 467 -13.55 -5.57 14.22
N GLY A 468 -12.56 -5.19 15.04
CA GLY A 468 -12.59 -5.37 16.50
C GLY A 468 -13.47 -4.37 17.25
N LEU A 469 -13.83 -3.21 16.64
CA LEU A 469 -14.68 -2.21 17.27
C LEU A 469 -16.07 -2.77 17.54
N THR A 470 -16.53 -2.70 18.82
CA THR A 470 -17.83 -3.22 19.24
C THR A 470 -18.85 -2.13 19.52
N ALA A 471 -18.40 -0.93 19.88
CA ALA A 471 -19.23 0.24 20.19
C ALA A 471 -18.52 1.55 19.85
N LEU A 472 -19.28 2.64 19.66
CA LEU A 472 -18.78 4.00 19.43
C LEU A 472 -19.28 4.95 20.53
N PRO A 473 -18.47 5.96 20.97
CA PRO A 473 -18.92 7.00 21.88
C PRO A 473 -19.93 7.94 21.20
N ALA A 474 -20.99 8.34 21.90
CA ALA A 474 -22.02 9.23 21.36
C ALA A 474 -21.48 10.64 20.98
N THR A 475 -20.42 11.09 21.65
CA THR A 475 -19.80 12.42 21.44
C THR A 475 -18.63 12.41 20.50
N LEU A 476 -18.36 11.30 19.83
CA LEU A 476 -17.16 11.15 18.97
C LEU A 476 -17.11 12.15 17.80
N LEU A 477 -18.28 12.51 17.24
CA LEU A 477 -18.39 13.37 16.04
C LEU A 477 -19.14 14.67 16.37
N PRO A 478 -18.47 15.69 16.96
CA PRO A 478 -19.13 16.88 17.50
C PRO A 478 -19.53 17.92 16.44
N ALA A 479 -19.07 17.81 15.19
CA ALA A 479 -19.30 18.80 14.15
C ALA A 479 -20.77 18.86 13.72
N GLN A 480 -21.32 20.10 13.60
CA GLN A 480 -22.68 20.37 13.16
C GLN A 480 -22.76 20.71 11.65
N THR A 481 -21.71 21.31 11.10
CA THR A 481 -21.54 21.64 9.70
C THR A 481 -20.43 20.79 9.10
N LEU A 482 -20.74 20.08 8.03
CA LEU A 482 -19.82 19.13 7.41
C LEU A 482 -19.20 19.69 6.13
N ALA A 483 -18.03 19.15 5.76
CA ALA A 483 -17.35 19.40 4.50
C ALA A 483 -17.45 18.20 3.56
N GLU A 484 -17.12 18.40 2.28
CA GLU A 484 -17.12 17.34 1.27
C GLU A 484 -16.31 16.12 1.73
N SER A 485 -16.95 14.95 1.70
CA SER A 485 -16.34 13.64 2.02
C SER A 485 -15.68 13.53 3.40
N CYS A 486 -15.92 14.46 4.35
CA CYS A 486 -15.16 14.52 5.62
C CYS A 486 -15.24 13.24 6.46
N TYR A 487 -16.39 12.54 6.47
CA TYR A 487 -16.61 11.27 7.17
C TYR A 487 -16.89 10.10 6.21
N SER A 488 -16.57 10.26 4.92
CA SER A 488 -16.77 9.20 3.93
C SER A 488 -16.01 7.94 4.34
N ASN A 489 -16.69 6.77 4.33
CA ASN A 489 -16.10 5.48 4.67
C ASN A 489 -15.48 5.40 6.08
N LEU A 490 -15.88 6.27 7.03
CA LEU A 490 -15.20 6.41 8.33
C LEU A 490 -15.14 5.08 9.10
N PHE A 491 -16.24 4.31 9.15
CA PHE A 491 -16.36 3.01 9.81
C PHE A 491 -16.72 1.89 8.81
N ASN A 492 -16.33 2.03 7.56
CA ASN A 492 -16.57 1.02 6.53
C ASN A 492 -15.99 -0.34 6.97
N ASN A 493 -16.79 -1.41 6.85
CA ASN A 493 -16.44 -2.79 7.18
C ASN A 493 -16.01 -3.02 8.66
N CYS A 494 -16.51 -2.20 9.59
CA CYS A 494 -16.38 -2.43 11.04
C CYS A 494 -17.41 -3.49 11.48
N THR A 495 -17.14 -4.75 11.17
CA THR A 495 -18.09 -5.87 11.35
C THR A 495 -18.40 -6.21 12.79
N GLY A 496 -17.56 -5.77 13.75
CA GLY A 496 -17.77 -5.96 15.18
C GLY A 496 -18.80 -5.01 15.82
N LEU A 497 -19.14 -3.88 15.15
CA LEU A 497 -20.13 -2.94 15.66
C LEU A 497 -21.50 -3.59 15.75
N THR A 498 -22.11 -3.59 16.96
CA THR A 498 -23.43 -4.20 17.20
C THR A 498 -24.55 -3.18 17.29
N ALA A 499 -24.26 -1.95 17.67
CA ALA A 499 -25.20 -0.84 17.79
C ALA A 499 -24.51 0.51 17.56
N LEU A 500 -25.26 1.53 17.18
CA LEU A 500 -24.82 2.92 17.14
C LEU A 500 -25.45 3.71 18.29
N PRO A 501 -24.72 4.63 18.96
CA PRO A 501 -25.30 5.44 20.02
C PRO A 501 -26.20 6.53 19.43
N ALA A 502 -27.27 6.89 20.16
CA ALA A 502 -28.09 8.04 19.82
C ALA A 502 -27.24 9.33 19.86
N GLY A 503 -27.45 10.23 18.90
CA GLY A 503 -26.74 11.50 18.79
C GLY A 503 -25.31 11.42 18.23
N LEU A 504 -24.86 10.25 17.74
CA LEU A 504 -23.56 10.12 17.06
C LEU A 504 -23.45 11.03 15.82
N LEU A 505 -24.53 11.10 15.02
CA LEU A 505 -24.61 11.87 13.77
C LEU A 505 -25.60 13.02 13.97
N ASN A 506 -25.16 14.08 14.60
CA ASN A 506 -26.01 15.21 14.97
C ASN A 506 -25.92 16.40 14.02
N ALA A 507 -25.15 16.31 12.93
CA ALA A 507 -25.00 17.37 11.93
C ALA A 507 -26.30 17.61 11.15
N THR A 508 -26.67 18.88 11.01
CA THR A 508 -27.84 19.33 10.25
C THR A 508 -27.47 20.02 8.94
N GLU A 509 -26.24 20.50 8.79
CA GLU A 509 -25.70 21.11 7.59
C GLU A 509 -24.73 20.14 6.90
N LEU A 510 -25.19 19.52 5.81
CA LEU A 510 -24.47 18.47 5.10
C LEU A 510 -23.78 19.01 3.87
N ALA A 511 -22.64 18.42 3.50
CA ALA A 511 -21.95 18.64 2.24
C ALA A 511 -21.99 17.37 1.37
N ASN A 512 -21.57 17.51 0.11
CA ASN A 512 -21.55 16.40 -0.83
C ASN A 512 -20.70 15.23 -0.29
N SER A 513 -21.25 14.03 -0.40
CA SER A 513 -20.57 12.78 -0.02
C SER A 513 -20.09 12.71 1.44
N CYS A 514 -20.55 13.60 2.36
CA CYS A 514 -20.00 13.72 3.71
C CYS A 514 -20.05 12.43 4.54
N TYR A 515 -21.10 11.59 4.38
CA TYR A 515 -21.29 10.30 5.06
C TYR A 515 -21.35 9.12 4.08
N THR A 516 -20.87 9.28 2.84
CA THR A 516 -20.84 8.19 1.84
C THR A 516 -20.18 6.93 2.44
N CYS A 517 -20.86 5.77 2.32
CA CYS A 517 -20.35 4.46 2.76
C CYS A 517 -19.89 4.40 4.23
N MET A 518 -20.39 5.30 5.13
CA MET A 518 -19.84 5.45 6.47
C MET A 518 -19.87 4.15 7.28
N PHE A 519 -20.94 3.37 7.19
CA PHE A 519 -21.13 2.07 7.84
C PHE A 519 -21.31 0.92 6.83
N TYR A 520 -20.71 1.05 5.65
CA TYR A 520 -20.73 0.04 4.60
C TYR A 520 -20.24 -1.31 5.14
N LYS A 521 -21.02 -2.39 4.94
CA LYS A 521 -20.71 -3.76 5.42
C LYS A 521 -20.49 -3.91 6.94
N CYS A 522 -21.02 -3.03 7.77
CA CYS A 522 -21.07 -3.25 9.22
C CYS A 522 -22.11 -4.33 9.56
N SER A 523 -21.80 -5.57 9.23
CA SER A 523 -22.73 -6.70 9.30
C SER A 523 -23.16 -7.08 10.73
N GLY A 524 -22.41 -6.64 11.76
CA GLY A 524 -22.75 -6.84 13.15
C GLY A 524 -23.89 -5.94 13.69
N LEU A 525 -24.21 -4.81 12.98
CA LEU A 525 -25.28 -3.92 13.40
C LEU A 525 -26.63 -4.62 13.33
N THR A 526 -27.35 -4.65 14.48
CA THR A 526 -28.68 -5.29 14.57
C THR A 526 -29.82 -4.30 14.62
N ALA A 527 -29.57 -3.07 15.08
CA ALA A 527 -30.54 -1.99 15.17
C ALA A 527 -29.88 -0.62 15.00
N LEU A 528 -30.65 0.38 14.60
CA LEU A 528 -30.25 1.79 14.51
C LEU A 528 -31.07 2.61 15.50
N PRO A 529 -30.52 3.69 16.12
CA PRO A 529 -31.28 4.53 17.04
C PRO A 529 -32.25 5.46 16.30
N ASP A 530 -33.34 5.84 16.99
CA ASP A 530 -34.23 6.89 16.51
C ASP A 530 -33.47 8.21 16.27
N ASN A 531 -33.91 8.98 15.27
CA ASN A 531 -33.32 10.28 14.93
C ASN A 531 -31.81 10.26 14.67
N LEU A 532 -31.26 9.15 14.15
CA LEU A 532 -29.82 9.04 13.83
C LEU A 532 -29.38 10.09 12.80
N LEU A 533 -30.26 10.44 11.84
CA LEU A 533 -29.99 11.34 10.70
C LEU A 533 -30.93 12.55 10.75
N PRO A 534 -30.64 13.58 11.54
CA PRO A 534 -31.60 14.66 11.81
C PRO A 534 -31.77 15.71 10.70
N ALA A 535 -30.89 15.69 9.66
CA ALA A 535 -30.92 16.69 8.60
C ALA A 535 -32.19 16.66 7.77
N GLN A 536 -32.81 17.85 7.53
CA GLN A 536 -34.03 18.01 6.75
C GLN A 536 -33.74 18.32 5.28
N THR A 537 -32.57 18.91 4.99
CA THR A 537 -32.09 19.24 3.64
C THR A 537 -30.82 18.44 3.38
N LEU A 538 -30.81 17.73 2.26
CA LEU A 538 -29.73 16.84 1.91
C LEU A 538 -28.82 17.44 0.82
N ALA A 539 -27.54 17.03 0.84
CA ALA A 539 -26.57 17.30 -0.22
C ALA A 539 -26.40 16.09 -1.15
N GLU A 540 -25.77 16.29 -2.29
CA GLU A 540 -25.52 15.21 -3.26
C GLU A 540 -24.72 14.08 -2.60
N LYS A 541 -25.21 12.82 -2.76
CA LYS A 541 -24.54 11.61 -2.24
C LYS A 541 -24.23 11.61 -0.74
N CYS A 542 -24.87 12.51 0.07
CA CYS A 542 -24.49 12.66 1.48
C CYS A 542 -24.62 11.36 2.29
N TYR A 543 -25.60 10.49 1.99
CA TYR A 543 -25.82 9.18 2.61
C TYR A 543 -25.72 8.01 1.60
N TYR A 544 -25.01 8.21 0.48
CA TYR A 544 -24.82 7.20 -0.56
C TYR A 544 -24.24 5.90 0.03
N GLN A 545 -24.95 4.77 -0.13
CA GLN A 545 -24.53 3.44 0.32
C GLN A 545 -24.14 3.35 1.82
N MET A 546 -24.70 4.22 2.66
CA MET A 546 -24.24 4.40 4.04
C MET A 546 -24.30 3.12 4.87
N PHE A 547 -25.32 2.28 4.72
CA PHE A 547 -25.51 1.01 5.42
C PHE A 547 -25.55 -0.20 4.46
N LEU A 548 -24.99 -0.07 3.25
CA LEU A 548 -24.95 -1.17 2.31
C LEU A 548 -24.27 -2.38 2.95
N GLY A 549 -24.89 -3.56 2.85
CA GLY A 549 -24.35 -4.81 3.38
C GLY A 549 -24.41 -4.96 4.90
N CYS A 550 -25.17 -4.11 5.61
CA CYS A 550 -25.45 -4.30 7.04
C CYS A 550 -26.49 -5.41 7.23
N SER A 551 -26.08 -6.65 6.96
CA SER A 551 -26.97 -7.82 6.93
C SER A 551 -27.58 -8.21 8.27
N GLY A 552 -27.03 -7.71 9.40
CA GLY A 552 -27.56 -7.92 10.74
C GLY A 552 -28.77 -7.06 11.09
N LEU A 553 -29.04 -5.96 10.34
CA LEU A 553 -30.19 -5.08 10.60
C LEU A 553 -31.50 -5.82 10.35
N THR A 554 -32.41 -5.81 11.36
CA THR A 554 -33.72 -6.49 11.27
C THR A 554 -34.87 -5.53 11.05
N ALA A 555 -34.76 -4.28 11.50
CA ALA A 555 -35.76 -3.22 11.35
C ALA A 555 -35.11 -1.84 11.26
N LEU A 556 -35.84 -0.86 10.72
CA LEU A 556 -35.42 0.56 10.67
C LEU A 556 -36.38 1.42 11.48
N PRO A 557 -35.89 2.42 12.25
CA PRO A 557 -36.75 3.37 12.95
C PRO A 557 -37.65 4.14 11.99
N ALA A 558 -38.90 4.34 12.35
CA ALA A 558 -39.92 4.96 11.49
C ALA A 558 -39.60 6.40 11.06
N THR A 559 -38.84 7.14 11.90
CA THR A 559 -38.48 8.56 11.72
C THR A 559 -37.01 8.76 11.37
N MET A 560 -36.33 7.69 10.97
CA MET A 560 -34.88 7.74 10.72
C MET A 560 -34.48 8.69 9.57
N LEU A 561 -35.32 8.81 8.55
CA LEU A 561 -35.07 9.58 7.32
C LEU A 561 -36.05 10.74 7.18
N PRO A 562 -35.95 11.78 8.03
CA PRO A 562 -36.94 12.84 8.14
C PRO A 562 -36.89 13.88 7.00
N ALA A 563 -35.88 13.81 6.11
CA ALA A 563 -35.66 14.81 5.08
C ALA A 563 -36.80 14.87 4.05
N THR A 564 -37.24 16.07 3.76
CA THR A 564 -38.26 16.35 2.74
C THR A 564 -37.69 17.05 1.51
N VAL A 565 -36.45 17.61 1.60
CA VAL A 565 -35.72 18.22 0.50
C VAL A 565 -34.52 17.30 0.15
N LEU A 566 -34.66 16.60 -0.96
CA LEU A 566 -33.69 15.61 -1.41
C LEU A 566 -32.74 16.20 -2.46
N ALA A 567 -31.52 15.63 -2.54
CA ALA A 567 -30.54 15.90 -3.58
C ALA A 567 -30.25 14.65 -4.41
N THR A 568 -29.54 14.81 -5.50
CA THR A 568 -29.14 13.72 -6.40
C THR A 568 -28.38 12.62 -5.61
N GLU A 569 -28.82 11.35 -5.80
CA GLU A 569 -28.19 10.17 -5.20
C GLU A 569 -28.05 10.19 -3.66
N CYS A 570 -28.77 11.07 -2.95
CA CYS A 570 -28.58 11.28 -1.51
C CYS A 570 -28.77 10.02 -0.66
N TYR A 571 -29.72 9.14 -1.00
CA TYR A 571 -29.99 7.85 -0.35
C TYR A 571 -29.77 6.64 -1.27
N SER A 572 -29.05 6.83 -2.39
CA SER A 572 -28.82 5.74 -3.36
C SER A 572 -28.09 4.57 -2.69
N GLY A 573 -28.63 3.36 -2.84
CA GLY A 573 -28.07 2.11 -2.29
C GLY A 573 -27.95 2.06 -0.77
N MET A 574 -28.65 2.93 -0.02
CA MET A 574 -28.41 3.13 1.41
C MET A 574 -28.52 1.84 2.23
N PHE A 575 -29.47 0.97 1.90
CA PHE A 575 -29.70 -0.32 2.58
C PHE A 575 -29.58 -1.52 1.61
N TRP A 576 -28.83 -1.37 0.52
CA TRP A 576 -28.57 -2.47 -0.38
C TRP A 576 -27.87 -3.63 0.36
N ASP A 577 -28.24 -4.89 0.06
CA ASP A 577 -27.75 -6.10 0.72
C ASP A 577 -28.01 -6.18 2.25
N CYS A 578 -28.98 -5.40 2.79
CA CYS A 578 -29.44 -5.57 4.16
C CYS A 578 -30.40 -6.76 4.26
N THR A 579 -29.88 -7.96 4.11
CA THR A 579 -30.68 -9.21 3.97
C THR A 579 -31.45 -9.59 5.23
N GLY A 580 -31.10 -9.04 6.41
CA GLY A 580 -31.79 -9.26 7.67
C GLY A 580 -33.07 -8.42 7.85
N LEU A 581 -33.29 -7.36 7.04
CA LEU A 581 -34.51 -6.52 7.14
C LEU A 581 -35.75 -7.33 6.82
N THR A 582 -36.72 -7.33 7.74
CA THR A 582 -37.97 -8.07 7.60
C THR A 582 -39.18 -7.18 7.32
N GLU A 583 -39.12 -5.92 7.75
CA GLU A 583 -40.24 -4.96 7.62
C GLU A 583 -39.75 -3.52 7.45
N LEU A 584 -40.58 -2.65 6.87
CA LEU A 584 -40.33 -1.20 6.73
C LEU A 584 -41.52 -0.44 7.31
N SER A 585 -41.25 0.77 7.88
CA SER A 585 -42.34 1.67 8.30
C SER A 585 -42.90 2.47 7.11
N GLY A 586 -44.21 2.67 7.08
CA GLY A 586 -44.88 3.49 6.07
C GLY A 586 -44.46 4.99 6.06
N ASN A 587 -43.90 5.48 7.15
CA ASN A 587 -43.48 6.87 7.28
C ASN A 587 -41.97 7.04 7.09
N LEU A 588 -41.27 5.99 6.67
CA LEU A 588 -39.78 6.03 6.53
C LEU A 588 -39.28 7.04 5.47
N LEU A 589 -40.04 7.20 4.37
CA LEU A 589 -39.63 8.05 3.24
C LEU A 589 -40.70 9.17 2.99
N PRO A 590 -40.69 10.25 3.78
CA PRO A 590 -41.78 11.25 3.76
C PRO A 590 -41.71 12.23 2.60
N ALA A 591 -40.63 12.26 1.81
CA ALA A 591 -40.45 13.25 0.76
C ALA A 591 -41.48 13.15 -0.36
N GLN A 592 -42.10 14.29 -0.70
CA GLN A 592 -43.02 14.44 -1.80
C GLN A 592 -42.38 14.89 -3.12
N THR A 593 -41.25 15.61 -2.99
CA THR A 593 -40.44 16.07 -4.12
C THR A 593 -39.13 15.28 -4.18
N LEU A 594 -38.92 14.59 -5.29
CA LEU A 594 -37.80 13.70 -5.51
C LEU A 594 -36.71 14.37 -6.37
N ALA A 595 -35.45 13.95 -6.15
CA ALA A 595 -34.31 14.30 -7.00
C ALA A 595 -33.88 13.09 -7.84
N ASP A 596 -33.05 13.29 -8.85
CA ASP A 596 -32.55 12.23 -9.72
C ASP A 596 -31.78 11.19 -8.90
N ASN A 597 -32.07 9.90 -9.12
CA ASN A 597 -31.45 8.74 -8.45
C ASN A 597 -31.53 8.79 -6.90
N CYS A 598 -32.38 9.61 -6.26
CA CYS A 598 -32.36 9.83 -4.81
C CYS A 598 -32.53 8.54 -3.99
N TYR A 599 -33.32 7.58 -4.45
CA TYR A 599 -33.56 6.27 -3.84
C TYR A 599 -33.14 5.09 -4.76
N TYR A 600 -32.23 5.34 -5.72
CA TYR A 600 -31.72 4.30 -6.62
C TYR A 600 -31.16 3.12 -5.82
N GLN A 601 -31.62 1.89 -6.06
CA GLN A 601 -31.17 0.65 -5.39
C GLN A 601 -31.32 0.64 -3.86
N MET A 602 -32.14 1.50 -3.24
CA MET A 602 -32.13 1.73 -1.79
C MET A 602 -32.29 0.46 -0.96
N PHE A 603 -33.16 -0.46 -1.35
CA PHE A 603 -33.41 -1.75 -0.70
C PHE A 603 -33.12 -2.94 -1.62
N ASN A 604 -32.21 -2.79 -2.58
CA ASN A 604 -31.81 -3.88 -3.48
C ASN A 604 -31.26 -5.05 -2.67
N ASN A 605 -31.69 -6.28 -3.02
CA ASN A 605 -31.30 -7.52 -2.36
C ASN A 605 -31.58 -7.57 -0.83
N CYS A 606 -32.60 -6.84 -0.34
CA CYS A 606 -33.13 -7.03 1.00
C CYS A 606 -34.04 -8.27 1.01
N SER A 607 -33.44 -9.45 0.92
CA SER A 607 -34.14 -10.72 0.73
C SER A 607 -35.03 -11.16 1.91
N GLY A 608 -34.78 -10.56 3.11
CA GLY A 608 -35.62 -10.80 4.30
C GLY A 608 -36.95 -10.05 4.30
N LEU A 609 -37.16 -9.01 3.45
CA LEU A 609 -38.41 -8.27 3.37
C LEU A 609 -39.55 -9.16 2.86
N THR A 610 -40.64 -9.25 3.65
CA THR A 610 -41.81 -10.09 3.31
C THR A 610 -43.02 -9.29 2.85
N ALA A 611 -43.13 -8.01 3.24
CA ALA A 611 -44.20 -7.10 2.90
C ALA A 611 -43.73 -5.65 2.78
N LEU A 612 -44.47 -4.83 2.06
CA LEU A 612 -44.25 -3.37 1.90
C LEU A 612 -45.47 -2.62 2.47
N PRO A 613 -45.28 -1.51 3.23
CA PRO A 613 -46.37 -0.66 3.69
C PRO A 613 -46.88 0.21 2.54
N ALA A 614 -48.21 0.34 2.39
CA ALA A 614 -48.84 1.08 1.28
C ALA A 614 -48.40 2.56 1.20
N THR A 615 -48.05 3.18 2.33
CA THR A 615 -47.71 4.62 2.43
C THR A 615 -46.21 4.90 2.32
N LEU A 616 -45.39 3.91 2.00
CA LEU A 616 -43.90 4.08 1.96
C LEU A 616 -43.47 5.09 0.91
N LEU A 617 -44.10 5.13 -0.26
CA LEU A 617 -43.72 5.94 -1.41
C LEU A 617 -44.83 6.97 -1.76
N PRO A 618 -44.90 8.09 -1.00
CA PRO A 618 -46.01 9.03 -1.12
C PRO A 618 -45.91 10.00 -2.30
N ALA A 619 -44.77 10.08 -2.98
CA ALA A 619 -44.57 11.04 -4.06
C ALA A 619 -45.41 10.71 -5.31
N THR A 620 -46.01 11.76 -5.91
CA THR A 620 -46.87 11.65 -7.10
C THR A 620 -46.18 12.14 -8.38
N THR A 621 -45.01 12.78 -8.28
CA THR A 621 -44.19 13.22 -9.42
C THR A 621 -42.80 12.63 -9.30
N MET A 622 -42.40 11.92 -10.35
CA MET A 622 -41.13 11.18 -10.36
C MET A 622 -40.02 11.95 -11.06
N ALA A 623 -38.84 12.00 -10.40
CA ALA A 623 -37.58 12.39 -11.02
C ALA A 623 -36.97 11.22 -11.81
N LYS A 624 -35.91 11.49 -12.56
CA LYS A 624 -35.20 10.47 -13.33
C LYS A 624 -34.60 9.42 -12.39
N SER A 625 -34.88 8.13 -12.70
CA SER A 625 -34.31 6.97 -11.99
C SER A 625 -34.49 6.99 -10.46
N CYS A 626 -35.44 7.77 -9.92
CA CYS A 626 -35.57 8.00 -8.47
C CYS A 626 -35.84 6.73 -7.66
N TYR A 627 -36.57 5.75 -8.20
CA TYR A 627 -36.84 4.45 -7.59
C TYR A 627 -36.33 3.27 -8.43
N GLN A 628 -35.41 3.53 -9.37
CA GLN A 628 -34.82 2.47 -10.20
C GLN A 628 -34.17 1.40 -9.33
N GLN A 629 -34.52 0.11 -9.56
CA GLN A 629 -33.98 -1.06 -8.85
C GLN A 629 -34.21 -1.06 -7.33
N MET A 630 -35.17 -0.26 -6.82
CA MET A 630 -35.33 -0.02 -5.38
C MET A 630 -35.50 -1.31 -4.57
N PHE A 631 -36.30 -2.28 -5.06
CA PHE A 631 -36.54 -3.58 -4.43
C PHE A 631 -36.06 -4.75 -5.29
N LYS A 632 -35.11 -4.52 -6.18
CA LYS A 632 -34.55 -5.60 -6.99
C LYS A 632 -34.02 -6.72 -6.09
N SER A 633 -34.28 -7.98 -6.49
CA SER A 633 -33.83 -9.19 -5.77
C SER A 633 -34.33 -9.33 -4.32
N CYS A 634 -35.44 -8.63 -3.95
CA CYS A 634 -36.12 -8.85 -2.68
C CYS A 634 -36.96 -10.14 -2.76
N THR A 635 -36.28 -11.28 -2.65
CA THR A 635 -36.87 -12.61 -2.90
C THR A 635 -37.92 -13.04 -1.87
N GLY A 636 -37.92 -12.41 -0.66
CA GLY A 636 -38.92 -12.66 0.39
C GLY A 636 -40.26 -11.98 0.16
N LEU A 637 -40.36 -10.97 -0.73
CA LEU A 637 -41.63 -10.27 -1.01
C LEU A 637 -42.61 -11.18 -1.67
N THR A 638 -43.85 -11.26 -1.10
CA THR A 638 -44.94 -12.11 -1.62
C THR A 638 -46.01 -11.32 -2.33
N ALA A 639 -46.21 -10.05 -1.97
CA ALA A 639 -47.23 -9.17 -2.56
C ALA A 639 -46.79 -7.71 -2.52
N VAL A 640 -47.37 -6.88 -3.40
CA VAL A 640 -47.33 -5.42 -3.36
C VAL A 640 -48.68 -4.89 -2.91
N PRO A 641 -48.77 -3.92 -1.96
CA PRO A 641 -50.08 -3.43 -1.49
C PRO A 641 -50.79 -2.51 -2.51
N ASP A 642 -52.10 -2.33 -2.36
CA ASP A 642 -52.89 -1.39 -3.15
C ASP A 642 -52.39 0.05 -2.95
N GLY A 643 -52.37 0.85 -4.02
CA GLY A 643 -51.94 2.26 -3.98
C GLY A 643 -50.45 2.49 -3.72
N PHE A 644 -49.61 1.47 -3.78
CA PHE A 644 -48.19 1.56 -3.47
C PHE A 644 -47.39 2.54 -4.36
N LEU A 645 -47.80 2.62 -5.66
CA LEU A 645 -47.17 3.53 -6.64
C LEU A 645 -48.20 4.59 -7.11
N PRO A 646 -48.42 5.66 -6.35
CA PRO A 646 -49.49 6.62 -6.63
C PRO A 646 -49.18 7.59 -7.79
N ALA A 647 -47.97 7.59 -8.32
CA ALA A 647 -47.51 8.58 -9.27
C ALA A 647 -48.19 8.46 -10.65
N SER A 648 -48.69 9.60 -11.13
CA SER A 648 -49.23 9.75 -12.49
C SER A 648 -48.34 10.53 -13.43
N ASN A 649 -47.33 11.24 -12.89
CA ASN A 649 -46.30 11.98 -13.65
C ASN A 649 -44.94 11.29 -13.50
N LEU A 650 -44.49 10.64 -14.58
CA LEU A 650 -43.32 9.78 -14.55
C LEU A 650 -42.06 10.45 -15.10
N GLY A 651 -40.93 10.19 -14.47
CA GLY A 651 -39.60 10.50 -14.98
C GLY A 651 -39.00 9.35 -15.79
N ASN A 652 -37.97 9.62 -16.59
CA ASN A 652 -37.26 8.57 -17.32
C ASN A 652 -36.69 7.55 -16.34
N ASN A 653 -36.78 6.24 -16.62
CA ASN A 653 -36.27 5.12 -15.83
C ASN A 653 -36.78 5.08 -14.37
N CYS A 654 -37.82 5.85 -13.97
CA CYS A 654 -38.17 6.07 -12.55
C CYS A 654 -38.46 4.78 -11.78
N TYR A 655 -39.09 3.76 -12.39
CA TYR A 655 -39.38 2.44 -11.82
C TYR A 655 -38.67 1.30 -12.56
N MET A 656 -37.65 1.61 -13.38
CA MET A 656 -36.95 0.58 -14.13
C MET A 656 -36.37 -0.48 -13.17
N SER A 657 -36.62 -1.76 -13.46
CA SER A 657 -36.16 -2.92 -12.67
C SER A 657 -36.59 -2.92 -11.19
N MET A 658 -37.64 -2.19 -10.80
CA MET A 658 -38.00 -1.96 -9.39
C MET A 658 -38.20 -3.24 -8.60
N PHE A 659 -38.87 -4.25 -9.17
CA PHE A 659 -39.09 -5.58 -8.58
C PHE A 659 -38.41 -6.71 -9.35
N GLN A 660 -37.37 -6.39 -10.12
CA GLN A 660 -36.61 -7.40 -10.86
C GLN A 660 -36.13 -8.49 -9.91
N GLU A 661 -36.28 -9.77 -10.30
CA GLU A 661 -35.83 -10.94 -9.53
C GLU A 661 -36.49 -11.10 -8.14
N CYS A 662 -37.65 -10.46 -7.88
CA CYS A 662 -38.46 -10.76 -6.71
C CYS A 662 -39.16 -12.10 -6.92
N SER A 663 -38.42 -13.20 -6.80
CA SER A 663 -38.90 -14.56 -7.12
C SER A 663 -40.03 -15.08 -6.21
N GLY A 664 -40.21 -14.50 -5.00
CA GLY A 664 -41.31 -14.81 -4.08
C GLY A 664 -42.65 -14.12 -4.42
N LEU A 665 -42.60 -13.09 -5.33
CA LEU A 665 -43.78 -12.25 -5.62
C LEU A 665 -44.83 -13.03 -6.39
N THR A 666 -46.00 -13.24 -5.76
CA THR A 666 -47.11 -13.99 -6.35
C THR A 666 -48.21 -13.11 -6.93
N THR A 667 -48.44 -11.94 -6.29
CA THR A 667 -49.57 -11.05 -6.67
C THR A 667 -49.12 -9.57 -6.62
N VAL A 668 -49.69 -8.81 -7.56
CA VAL A 668 -49.63 -7.34 -7.57
C VAL A 668 -51.02 -6.79 -7.83
N PRO A 669 -51.39 -5.61 -7.29
CA PRO A 669 -52.70 -5.00 -7.53
C PRO A 669 -52.93 -4.65 -9.00
N ALA A 670 -54.12 -4.79 -9.50
CA ALA A 670 -54.46 -4.37 -10.87
C ALA A 670 -54.19 -2.86 -11.08
N GLY A 671 -54.47 -2.02 -10.07
CA GLY A 671 -54.24 -0.57 -10.09
C GLY A 671 -52.82 -0.11 -9.71
N LEU A 672 -51.84 -1.00 -9.67
CA LEU A 672 -50.45 -0.66 -9.25
C LEU A 672 -49.82 0.45 -10.10
N LEU A 673 -50.13 0.50 -11.41
CA LEU A 673 -49.51 1.43 -12.37
C LEU A 673 -50.54 2.41 -12.92
N PRO A 674 -50.93 3.46 -12.18
CA PRO A 674 -52.05 4.34 -12.54
C PRO A 674 -51.73 5.34 -13.65
N ALA A 675 -50.47 5.52 -14.04
CA ALA A 675 -50.06 6.58 -14.96
C ALA A 675 -50.57 6.37 -16.39
N PRO A 676 -51.36 7.31 -16.94
CA PRO A 676 -51.86 7.24 -18.33
C PRO A 676 -50.80 7.71 -19.35
N THR A 677 -49.80 8.46 -18.90
CA THR A 677 -48.72 8.99 -19.73
C THR A 677 -47.39 8.42 -19.24
N LEU A 678 -46.62 7.86 -20.17
CA LEU A 678 -45.32 7.19 -19.88
C LEU A 678 -44.15 8.07 -20.15
N ALA A 679 -43.01 7.78 -19.49
CA ALA A 679 -41.68 8.30 -19.78
C ALA A 679 -40.77 7.18 -20.34
N ASN A 680 -39.65 7.53 -20.95
CA ASN A 680 -38.72 6.53 -21.52
C ASN A 680 -38.23 5.56 -20.45
N ASN A 681 -38.33 4.23 -20.77
CA ASN A 681 -37.93 3.12 -19.90
C ASN A 681 -38.59 3.13 -18.49
N CYS A 682 -39.69 3.87 -18.27
CA CYS A 682 -40.23 4.09 -16.91
C CYS A 682 -40.56 2.80 -16.16
N TYR A 683 -41.03 1.77 -16.84
CA TYR A 683 -41.34 0.44 -16.32
C TYR A 683 -40.52 -0.69 -16.95
N ALA A 684 -39.43 -0.33 -17.68
CA ALA A 684 -38.58 -1.34 -18.29
C ALA A 684 -38.07 -2.31 -17.22
N GLN A 685 -38.07 -3.61 -17.53
CA GLN A 685 -37.53 -4.67 -16.67
C GLN A 685 -38.19 -4.80 -15.28
N MET A 686 -39.32 -4.16 -15.04
CA MET A 686 -39.89 -3.97 -13.70
C MET A 686 -40.10 -5.30 -12.94
N PHE A 687 -40.54 -6.36 -13.62
CA PHE A 687 -40.80 -7.66 -13.03
C PHE A 687 -39.98 -8.80 -13.66
N ILE A 688 -38.84 -8.52 -14.30
CA ILE A 688 -37.98 -9.60 -14.81
C ILE A 688 -37.72 -10.62 -13.72
N GLY A 689 -37.93 -11.91 -14.01
CA GLY A 689 -37.58 -12.99 -13.09
C GLY A 689 -38.47 -13.10 -11.85
N CYS A 690 -39.64 -12.44 -11.83
CA CYS A 690 -40.70 -12.70 -10.86
C CYS A 690 -41.39 -14.03 -11.18
N THR A 691 -40.67 -15.13 -10.93
CA THR A 691 -41.06 -16.48 -11.42
C THR A 691 -42.40 -16.98 -10.89
N GLN A 692 -42.86 -16.49 -9.73
CA GLN A 692 -44.11 -16.89 -9.09
C GLN A 692 -45.27 -15.94 -9.40
N LEU A 693 -45.07 -14.84 -10.13
CA LEU A 693 -46.14 -13.87 -10.45
C LEU A 693 -47.19 -14.49 -11.36
N THR A 694 -48.46 -14.46 -10.93
CA THR A 694 -49.58 -15.09 -11.64
C THR A 694 -50.38 -14.14 -12.51
N ALA A 695 -50.42 -12.83 -12.17
CA ALA A 695 -51.14 -11.81 -12.93
C ALA A 695 -50.36 -10.50 -12.98
N ALA A 696 -50.34 -9.84 -14.14
CA ALA A 696 -49.78 -8.51 -14.32
C ALA A 696 -50.74 -7.43 -13.79
N PRO A 697 -50.24 -6.24 -13.42
CA PRO A 697 -51.08 -5.07 -13.23
C PRO A 697 -51.68 -4.61 -14.57
N LEU A 698 -52.76 -3.84 -14.53
CA LEU A 698 -53.28 -3.17 -15.70
C LEU A 698 -52.25 -2.17 -16.25
N LEU A 699 -52.01 -2.17 -17.56
CA LEU A 699 -51.17 -1.21 -18.28
C LEU A 699 -52.10 -0.20 -18.98
N PRO A 700 -52.43 0.94 -18.32
CA PRO A 700 -53.51 1.83 -18.74
C PRO A 700 -53.14 2.79 -19.86
N ALA A 701 -51.87 2.98 -20.13
CA ALA A 701 -51.39 3.95 -21.11
C ALA A 701 -51.81 3.57 -22.55
N THR A 702 -52.40 4.51 -23.25
CA THR A 702 -52.87 4.33 -24.63
C THR A 702 -51.79 4.57 -25.68
N SER A 703 -50.72 5.28 -25.35
CA SER A 703 -49.54 5.54 -26.22
C SER A 703 -48.25 5.11 -25.55
N LEU A 704 -47.48 4.26 -26.24
CA LEU A 704 -46.19 3.80 -25.75
C LEU A 704 -45.06 4.75 -26.15
N VAL A 705 -44.00 4.80 -25.33
CA VAL A 705 -42.79 5.56 -25.56
C VAL A 705 -41.54 4.64 -25.50
N SER A 706 -40.37 5.17 -25.88
CA SER A 706 -39.16 4.37 -26.02
C SER A 706 -38.87 3.50 -24.80
N GLY A 707 -38.85 2.18 -25.01
CA GLY A 707 -38.47 1.17 -24.02
C GLY A 707 -39.38 1.04 -22.80
N CYS A 708 -40.52 1.72 -22.76
CA CYS A 708 -41.39 1.84 -21.56
C CYS A 708 -41.75 0.51 -20.89
N TYR A 709 -42.00 -0.55 -21.66
CA TYR A 709 -42.27 -1.90 -21.18
C TYR A 709 -41.21 -2.93 -21.60
N GLY A 710 -40.03 -2.49 -22.05
CA GLY A 710 -38.95 -3.37 -22.49
C GLY A 710 -38.61 -4.40 -21.41
N GLN A 711 -38.67 -5.70 -21.75
CA GLN A 711 -38.40 -6.84 -20.88
C GLN A 711 -39.22 -6.90 -19.58
N MET A 712 -40.37 -6.22 -19.51
CA MET A 712 -41.11 -5.97 -18.26
C MET A 712 -41.44 -7.24 -17.50
N PHE A 713 -41.91 -8.30 -18.17
CA PHE A 713 -42.32 -9.59 -17.59
C PHE A 713 -41.43 -10.75 -18.06
N ARG A 714 -40.25 -10.50 -18.58
CA ARG A 714 -39.37 -11.56 -19.03
C ARG A 714 -39.09 -12.56 -17.90
N ASN A 715 -39.16 -13.87 -18.17
CA ASN A 715 -38.98 -14.97 -17.22
C ASN A 715 -40.01 -14.99 -16.07
N CYS A 716 -41.22 -14.42 -16.24
CA CYS A 716 -42.37 -14.59 -15.34
C CYS A 716 -43.14 -15.86 -15.72
N TYR A 717 -42.60 -17.03 -15.39
CA TYR A 717 -43.05 -18.32 -15.93
C TYR A 717 -44.55 -18.65 -15.65
N LYS A 718 -45.04 -18.25 -14.46
CA LYS A 718 -46.44 -18.53 -14.02
C LYS A 718 -47.42 -17.45 -14.42
N LEU A 719 -47.03 -16.44 -15.18
CA LEU A 719 -47.90 -15.32 -15.55
C LEU A 719 -49.05 -15.79 -16.47
N ALA A 720 -50.29 -15.77 -15.97
CA ALA A 720 -51.45 -16.26 -16.69
C ALA A 720 -52.18 -15.17 -17.49
N SER A 721 -52.02 -13.88 -17.10
CA SER A 721 -52.71 -12.78 -17.79
C SER A 721 -51.94 -11.45 -17.75
N VAL A 722 -52.03 -10.71 -18.86
CA VAL A 722 -51.60 -9.33 -18.99
C VAL A 722 -52.67 -8.53 -19.68
N THR A 723 -53.04 -7.34 -19.19
CA THR A 723 -53.97 -6.41 -19.84
C THR A 723 -53.24 -5.14 -20.23
N CYS A 724 -53.21 -4.82 -21.53
CA CYS A 724 -52.54 -3.63 -22.08
C CYS A 724 -53.52 -2.82 -22.96
N LEU A 725 -53.75 -1.56 -22.58
CA LEU A 725 -54.70 -0.67 -23.27
C LEU A 725 -54.07 0.20 -24.36
N ALA A 726 -52.82 -0.06 -24.75
CA ALA A 726 -52.13 0.71 -25.77
C ALA A 726 -52.77 0.56 -27.16
N THR A 727 -52.94 1.71 -27.83
CA THR A 727 -53.50 1.79 -29.18
C THR A 727 -52.52 2.41 -30.19
N THR A 728 -51.45 3.03 -29.72
CA THR A 728 -50.45 3.70 -30.58
C THR A 728 -49.00 3.37 -30.13
N ASN A 729 -48.08 3.45 -31.08
CA ASN A 729 -46.66 3.21 -30.86
C ASN A 729 -46.34 1.79 -30.33
N VAL A 730 -47.11 0.80 -30.66
CA VAL A 730 -46.87 -0.60 -30.33
C VAL A 730 -45.75 -1.11 -31.24
N THR A 731 -44.50 -0.93 -30.85
CA THR A 731 -43.31 -1.23 -31.63
C THR A 731 -42.36 -2.17 -30.88
N ASN A 732 -41.45 -2.82 -31.61
CA ASN A 732 -40.46 -3.71 -31.00
C ASN A 732 -39.49 -2.98 -30.04
N ILE A 733 -39.25 -1.66 -30.20
CA ILE A 733 -38.44 -0.88 -29.27
C ILE A 733 -39.12 -0.73 -27.92
N ASN A 734 -40.44 -0.50 -27.94
CA ASN A 734 -41.23 -0.20 -26.74
C ASN A 734 -41.60 -1.46 -25.95
N LEU A 735 -41.69 -2.62 -26.66
CA LEU A 735 -42.04 -3.95 -26.16
C LEU A 735 -40.88 -4.97 -26.33
N ARG A 736 -39.65 -4.55 -26.41
CA ARG A 736 -38.50 -5.44 -26.63
C ARG A 736 -38.50 -6.55 -25.57
N ASP A 737 -38.63 -7.82 -26.00
CA ASP A 737 -38.60 -9.01 -25.14
C ASP A 737 -39.55 -8.95 -23.90
N TRP A 738 -40.63 -8.14 -23.93
CA TRP A 738 -41.43 -7.82 -22.73
C TRP A 738 -42.17 -9.02 -22.12
N LEU A 739 -42.53 -10.01 -22.92
CA LEU A 739 -43.15 -11.29 -22.52
C LEU A 739 -42.24 -12.50 -22.87
N LYS A 740 -40.94 -12.29 -23.11
CA LYS A 740 -40.04 -13.39 -23.44
C LYS A 740 -39.97 -14.36 -22.28
N ASP A 741 -40.22 -15.65 -22.54
CA ASP A 741 -40.25 -16.73 -21.56
C ASP A 741 -41.24 -16.52 -20.40
N ALA A 742 -42.21 -15.59 -20.53
CA ALA A 742 -43.31 -15.43 -19.59
C ALA A 742 -44.46 -16.41 -19.91
N GLY A 743 -45.20 -16.82 -18.89
CA GLY A 743 -46.39 -17.68 -19.03
C GLY A 743 -46.15 -19.13 -19.47
N THR A 744 -44.88 -19.57 -19.51
CA THR A 744 -44.53 -20.92 -20.00
C THR A 744 -44.98 -22.05 -19.08
N GLU A 745 -45.28 -21.73 -17.82
CA GLU A 745 -45.85 -22.65 -16.81
C GLU A 745 -47.34 -22.35 -16.49
N ALA A 746 -47.95 -21.42 -17.20
CA ALA A 746 -49.36 -21.06 -16.97
C ALA A 746 -50.32 -21.82 -17.93
N ASP A 747 -51.51 -22.16 -17.45
CA ASP A 747 -52.55 -22.77 -18.26
C ASP A 747 -53.21 -21.72 -19.17
N SER A 748 -52.97 -21.82 -20.51
CA SER A 748 -53.59 -20.96 -21.53
C SER A 748 -53.45 -19.46 -21.28
N PRO A 749 -52.21 -18.92 -21.18
CA PRO A 749 -51.96 -17.52 -20.82
C PRO A 749 -52.58 -16.55 -21.85
N LYS A 750 -53.18 -15.43 -21.37
CA LYS A 750 -53.92 -14.47 -22.20
C LYS A 750 -53.32 -13.07 -22.13
N LEU A 751 -53.16 -12.46 -23.30
CA LEU A 751 -52.88 -11.03 -23.44
C LEU A 751 -54.17 -10.31 -23.86
N TYR A 752 -54.74 -9.55 -22.95
CA TYR A 752 -55.92 -8.75 -23.18
C TYR A 752 -55.55 -7.38 -23.75
N VAL A 753 -56.13 -7.03 -24.90
CA VAL A 753 -55.86 -5.77 -25.62
C VAL A 753 -57.19 -5.12 -26.06
N VAL A 754 -57.15 -3.86 -26.44
CA VAL A 754 -58.28 -3.13 -27.02
C VAL A 754 -58.68 -3.81 -28.31
N THR A 755 -60.01 -3.92 -28.62
CA THR A 755 -60.60 -4.61 -29.79
C THR A 755 -59.88 -4.28 -31.09
N SER A 756 -59.59 -2.98 -31.35
CA SER A 756 -58.91 -2.51 -32.55
C SER A 756 -57.45 -2.99 -32.67
N MET A 757 -56.88 -3.55 -31.61
CA MET A 757 -55.48 -3.95 -31.52
C MET A 757 -55.26 -5.47 -31.50
N THR A 758 -56.32 -6.29 -31.63
CA THR A 758 -56.21 -7.75 -31.59
C THR A 758 -55.36 -8.34 -32.71
N GLY A 759 -55.26 -7.66 -33.87
CA GLY A 759 -54.45 -8.05 -35.02
C GLY A 759 -53.00 -7.53 -35.01
N THR A 760 -52.57 -6.84 -33.93
CA THR A 760 -51.25 -6.24 -33.84
C THR A 760 -50.21 -7.29 -33.42
N ASP A 761 -48.99 -7.22 -33.95
CA ASP A 761 -47.85 -8.05 -33.50
C ASP A 761 -47.32 -7.58 -32.14
N TRP A 762 -47.86 -8.12 -31.07
CA TRP A 762 -47.55 -7.80 -29.68
C TRP A 762 -46.26 -8.46 -29.19
N LYS A 763 -45.59 -9.27 -29.98
CA LYS A 763 -44.48 -10.12 -29.49
C LYS A 763 -44.89 -10.93 -28.26
N SER A 764 -46.08 -11.52 -28.34
CA SER A 764 -46.81 -12.11 -27.20
C SER A 764 -46.25 -13.45 -26.70
N GLY A 765 -45.24 -14.03 -27.37
CA GLY A 765 -44.71 -15.34 -26.98
C GLY A 765 -45.76 -16.44 -26.94
N VAL A 766 -45.98 -17.08 -25.78
CA VAL A 766 -47.01 -18.14 -25.58
C VAL A 766 -48.41 -17.59 -25.29
N PHE A 767 -48.57 -16.26 -25.13
CA PHE A 767 -49.85 -15.65 -24.79
C PHE A 767 -50.82 -15.60 -26.00
N THR A 768 -52.04 -16.01 -25.79
CA THR A 768 -53.11 -15.80 -26.74
C THR A 768 -53.62 -14.38 -26.67
N VAL A 769 -53.55 -13.62 -27.77
CA VAL A 769 -54.09 -12.25 -27.83
C VAL A 769 -55.61 -12.29 -27.88
N THR A 770 -56.26 -11.59 -26.97
CA THR A 770 -57.72 -11.61 -26.78
C THR A 770 -58.23 -10.19 -26.52
N GLU A 771 -59.45 -9.87 -26.87
CA GLU A 771 -60.11 -8.62 -26.51
C GLU A 771 -60.26 -8.48 -25.00
N ALA A 772 -59.96 -7.28 -24.47
CA ALA A 772 -60.14 -6.98 -23.06
C ALA A 772 -61.65 -7.04 -22.71
N PRO A 773 -62.03 -7.66 -21.55
CA PRO A 773 -63.39 -7.61 -21.10
C PRO A 773 -63.96 -6.19 -21.06
N SER A 774 -65.18 -5.95 -21.56
CA SER A 774 -65.85 -4.66 -21.37
C SER A 774 -66.08 -4.46 -19.87
N ASN A 775 -65.62 -3.38 -19.28
CA ASN A 775 -65.96 -2.99 -17.91
C ASN A 775 -67.41 -2.54 -17.83
#